data_dc080a2c0613bfa7706d0c1421cb5afb
#
_entry.id   dc080a2c0613bfa7706d0c1421cb5afb
#
_cell.length_a   1.000
_cell.length_b   1.000
_cell.length_c   1.000
_cell.angle_alpha   90.00
_cell.angle_beta   90.00
_cell.angle_gamma   90.00
#
_symmetry.space_group_name_H-M   'P 1'
#
loop_
_entity.id
_entity.type
_entity.pdbx_description
1 polymer ?
#
loop_
_entity_poly.entity_id
_entity_poly.type
_entity_poly.pdbx_seq_one_letter_code
_entity_poly.pdbx_strand_id
1 'polypeptide(L)'
;MAVAEEEHRSSVWGFIKGFGKLIIGILLVLQGVVGLALVLLLVGLFSNASTFMAGGGAPAAHVPSNAALLINPNGVLVEEAEPADPFEAALQQAYGSEEPAQIEVGEVARAIRHAATDDRIKGIVLDLTYLYIPEISASKAHYLATALEEFKKTGKKIYSIGDSYSQEQYLLASRADEIYLHDKGSVVFVGYAAYDGYVKSFLEKILVTPHVFRVGTFKAAVEPFLRDDMSPEAKEANLAFLGSMWTAYKASVEKARGLEAGSIDRYSNDFNSVLRESAGDLAKAALKSGLVDKLANRIEQKKAMVAAFGETDDDIGYTNVELSAYLAHIGAEKDGKAPNVAIVTAAGTIVDGEAAPGVAAGGDTVAANLKTALEDENVKAVVLRIDSPGGSAFASEIIRDGVLELKAAGKPVVVSMGSLAASGGYWIASPGDEIWASPTTVTGSIGIFAFFPTFERAAEHWGINVDGVGTTALSSIYAAGVGPLEENVADIFQQSVESGYRDFLGVVAEGRKLDAAYVDSVGQGRVWIGEQAVGLKLVDNLGDIDEAVAAAARRANLEEYDRVEIRETVSPFEMWFGTAAARAMALAGVERDDARETTSVVRKVIGAVEKKARFFNEFNDPGAIYARCVTCGG
;
A
#
# COMPACT_ATOMS: atom_id res chain seq x y z
N MET A 1 78.76 -26.86 -20.83
CA MET A 1 77.66 -26.04 -20.26
C MET A 1 76.39 -25.99 -21.11
N ALA A 2 76.46 -26.09 -22.42
CA ALA A 2 75.24 -26.01 -23.30
C ALA A 2 74.33 -27.26 -23.28
N VAL A 3 74.84 -28.46 -22.97
CA VAL A 3 74.05 -29.72 -22.99
C VAL A 3 73.16 -29.85 -21.75
N ALA A 4 73.50 -29.24 -20.61
CA ALA A 4 72.72 -29.30 -19.38
C ALA A 4 71.53 -28.30 -19.37
N GLU A 5 71.56 -27.25 -20.20
CA GLU A 5 70.46 -26.27 -20.33
C GLU A 5 69.30 -26.78 -21.24
N GLU A 6 69.62 -27.63 -22.20
CA GLU A 6 68.61 -28.21 -23.12
C GLU A 6 67.78 -29.32 -22.45
N GLU A 7 68.37 -30.15 -21.60
CA GLU A 7 67.64 -31.18 -20.83
C GLU A 7 66.70 -30.55 -19.79
N HIS A 8 67.06 -29.46 -19.17
CA HIS A 8 66.21 -28.81 -18.15
C HIS A 8 65.01 -28.10 -18.81
N ARG A 9 65.18 -27.53 -20.01
CA ARG A 9 64.13 -26.88 -20.78
C ARG A 9 63.09 -27.87 -21.31
N SER A 10 63.50 -29.08 -21.71
CA SER A 10 62.60 -30.13 -22.16
C SER A 10 61.74 -30.73 -21.04
N SER A 11 62.31 -30.83 -19.84
CA SER A 11 61.62 -31.33 -18.64
C SER A 11 60.55 -30.31 -18.15
N VAL A 12 60.83 -29.04 -18.12
CA VAL A 12 59.89 -27.98 -17.72
C VAL A 12 58.73 -27.87 -18.73
N TRP A 13 59.01 -27.97 -20.03
CA TRP A 13 57.99 -27.96 -21.09
C TRP A 13 57.11 -29.20 -21.05
N GLY A 14 57.66 -30.38 -20.71
CA GLY A 14 56.90 -31.62 -20.46
C GLY A 14 55.95 -31.48 -19.29
N PHE A 15 56.39 -30.87 -18.19
CA PHE A 15 55.59 -30.60 -17.02
C PHE A 15 54.45 -29.60 -17.29
N ILE A 16 54.73 -28.51 -18.02
CA ILE A 16 53.72 -27.49 -18.42
C ILE A 16 52.63 -28.10 -19.30
N LYS A 17 53.04 -28.96 -20.31
CA LYS A 17 52.09 -29.67 -21.16
C LYS A 17 51.23 -30.72 -20.37
N GLY A 18 51.85 -31.41 -19.40
CA GLY A 18 51.15 -32.35 -18.53
C GLY A 18 50.13 -31.66 -17.62
N PHE A 19 50.54 -30.53 -17.03
CA PHE A 19 49.70 -29.71 -16.18
C PHE A 19 48.54 -29.05 -16.96
N GLY A 20 48.83 -28.55 -18.18
CA GLY A 20 47.79 -28.01 -19.05
C GLY A 20 46.73 -29.07 -19.46
N LYS A 21 47.15 -30.32 -19.75
CA LYS A 21 46.20 -31.41 -20.02
C LYS A 21 45.39 -31.81 -18.80
N LEU A 22 45.99 -31.76 -17.59
CA LEU A 22 45.26 -32.00 -16.34
C LEU A 22 44.19 -30.95 -16.07
N ILE A 23 44.54 -29.66 -16.26
CA ILE A 23 43.58 -28.53 -16.10
C ILE A 23 42.44 -28.65 -17.12
N ILE A 24 42.74 -28.96 -18.40
CA ILE A 24 41.74 -29.15 -19.43
C ILE A 24 40.84 -30.37 -19.08
N GLY A 25 41.44 -31.45 -18.56
CA GLY A 25 40.69 -32.61 -18.12
C GLY A 25 39.74 -32.31 -16.95
N ILE A 26 40.19 -31.52 -15.96
CA ILE A 26 39.37 -31.10 -14.83
C ILE A 26 38.23 -30.18 -15.32
N LEU A 27 38.51 -29.24 -16.21
CA LEU A 27 37.49 -28.36 -16.81
C LEU A 27 36.43 -29.10 -17.59
N LEU A 28 36.82 -30.13 -18.38
CA LEU A 28 35.89 -30.96 -19.13
C LEU A 28 35.03 -31.85 -18.20
N VAL A 29 35.59 -32.36 -17.10
CA VAL A 29 34.84 -33.10 -16.10
C VAL A 29 33.86 -32.17 -15.37
N LEU A 30 34.29 -30.94 -14.98
CA LEU A 30 33.43 -29.96 -14.41
C LEU A 30 32.29 -29.54 -15.32
N GLN A 31 32.56 -29.32 -16.62
CA GLN A 31 31.53 -29.05 -17.61
C GLN A 31 30.56 -30.23 -17.78
N GLY A 32 31.08 -31.46 -17.76
CA GLY A 32 30.25 -32.69 -17.82
C GLY A 32 29.35 -32.81 -16.58
N VAL A 33 29.85 -32.53 -15.39
CA VAL A 33 29.08 -32.54 -14.14
C VAL A 33 28.02 -31.43 -14.13
N VAL A 34 28.37 -30.21 -14.52
CA VAL A 34 27.43 -29.10 -14.67
C VAL A 34 26.38 -29.39 -15.72
N GLY A 35 26.77 -29.94 -16.88
CA GLY A 35 25.83 -30.36 -17.93
C GLY A 35 24.87 -31.47 -17.47
N LEU A 36 25.37 -32.48 -16.75
CA LEU A 36 24.54 -33.52 -16.17
C LEU A 36 23.59 -32.97 -15.08
N ALA A 37 24.08 -32.09 -14.25
CA ALA A 37 23.25 -31.41 -13.22
C ALA A 37 22.14 -30.59 -13.88
N LEU A 38 22.45 -29.88 -14.98
CA LEU A 38 21.47 -29.12 -15.77
C LEU A 38 20.44 -30.04 -16.43
N VAL A 39 20.86 -31.16 -16.98
CA VAL A 39 19.94 -32.17 -17.58
C VAL A 39 19.07 -32.83 -16.53
N LEU A 40 19.60 -33.17 -15.34
CA LEU A 40 18.83 -33.71 -14.23
C LEU A 40 17.85 -32.68 -13.67
N LEU A 41 18.27 -31.43 -13.61
CA LEU A 41 17.43 -30.29 -13.24
C LEU A 41 16.30 -30.10 -14.24
N LEU A 42 16.60 -30.13 -15.54
CA LEU A 42 15.59 -30.06 -16.61
C LEU A 42 14.64 -31.27 -16.62
N VAL A 43 15.13 -32.47 -16.39
CA VAL A 43 14.27 -33.67 -16.29
C VAL A 43 13.40 -33.60 -15.02
N GLY A 44 13.94 -33.15 -13.90
CA GLY A 44 13.17 -32.89 -12.67
C GLY A 44 12.10 -31.81 -12.86
N LEU A 45 12.44 -30.77 -13.58
CA LEU A 45 11.55 -29.68 -13.97
C LEU A 45 10.45 -30.15 -14.92
N PHE A 46 10.79 -30.93 -15.96
CA PHE A 46 9.81 -31.46 -16.92
C PHE A 46 8.90 -32.54 -16.31
N SER A 47 9.36 -33.35 -15.39
CA SER A 47 8.53 -34.35 -14.71
C SER A 47 7.48 -33.73 -13.77
N ASN A 48 7.76 -32.57 -13.22
CA ASN A 48 6.81 -31.79 -12.40
C ASN A 48 5.96 -30.80 -13.22
N ALA A 49 6.43 -30.37 -14.40
CA ALA A 49 5.70 -29.47 -15.29
C ALA A 49 4.37 -30.05 -15.78
N SER A 50 4.32 -31.39 -16.01
CA SER A 50 3.08 -32.07 -16.40
C SER A 50 2.00 -32.01 -15.33
N THR A 51 2.37 -31.98 -14.05
CA THR A 51 1.44 -31.84 -12.93
C THR A 51 0.99 -30.38 -12.76
N PHE A 52 1.87 -29.44 -13.10
CA PHE A 52 1.57 -27.98 -13.00
C PHE A 52 0.76 -27.49 -14.21
N MET A 53 1.08 -27.98 -15.45
CA MET A 53 0.31 -27.64 -16.65
C MET A 53 -1.06 -28.34 -16.72
N ALA A 54 -1.27 -29.39 -15.94
CA ALA A 54 -2.56 -30.09 -15.88
C ALA A 54 -3.61 -29.33 -15.08
N GLY A 55 -3.35 -28.05 -14.69
CA GLY A 55 -4.32 -27.25 -13.94
C GLY A 55 -4.64 -27.84 -12.56
N GLY A 56 -3.67 -28.54 -11.96
CA GLY A 56 -3.78 -29.03 -10.62
C GLY A 56 -3.70 -27.86 -9.63
N GLY A 57 -4.75 -27.06 -9.53
CA GLY A 57 -4.97 -26.22 -8.37
C GLY A 57 -4.80 -27.08 -7.12
N ALA A 58 -4.17 -26.54 -6.09
CA ALA A 58 -4.18 -27.17 -4.78
C ALA A 58 -5.63 -27.67 -4.52
N PRO A 59 -5.82 -28.88 -3.97
CA PRO A 59 -7.17 -29.38 -3.73
C PRO A 59 -7.92 -28.30 -2.95
N ALA A 60 -9.10 -27.92 -3.46
CA ALA A 60 -9.92 -26.87 -2.84
C ALA A 60 -9.98 -27.14 -1.34
N ALA A 61 -9.58 -26.20 -0.55
CA ALA A 61 -9.52 -26.36 0.90
C ALA A 61 -10.90 -26.82 1.39
N HIS A 62 -10.93 -27.88 2.18
CA HIS A 62 -12.18 -28.42 2.71
C HIS A 62 -12.71 -27.42 3.76
N VAL A 63 -13.91 -26.93 3.56
CA VAL A 63 -14.63 -26.13 4.56
C VAL A 63 -15.46 -27.05 5.45
N PRO A 64 -15.11 -27.22 6.72
CA PRO A 64 -15.86 -28.06 7.65
C PRO A 64 -17.28 -27.52 7.88
N SER A 65 -18.22 -28.39 8.20
CA SER A 65 -19.54 -27.97 8.66
C SER A 65 -19.45 -27.40 10.08
N ASN A 66 -20.26 -26.39 10.37
CA ASN A 66 -20.29 -25.65 11.63
C ASN A 66 -18.97 -24.89 11.94
N ALA A 67 -18.18 -24.56 10.93
CA ALA A 67 -16.92 -23.87 11.10
C ALA A 67 -17.09 -22.39 11.44
N ALA A 68 -16.11 -21.86 12.17
CA ALA A 68 -15.83 -20.43 12.18
C ALA A 68 -15.05 -20.05 10.92
N LEU A 69 -15.36 -18.92 10.27
CA LEU A 69 -14.37 -18.26 9.45
C LEU A 69 -13.38 -17.56 10.39
N LEU A 70 -12.16 -18.06 10.43
CA LEU A 70 -11.11 -17.46 11.24
C LEU A 70 -10.39 -16.39 10.41
N ILE A 71 -10.59 -15.13 10.81
CA ILE A 71 -9.91 -13.97 10.23
C ILE A 71 -8.71 -13.66 11.11
N ASN A 72 -7.56 -14.22 10.73
CA ASN A 72 -6.28 -14.12 11.43
C ASN A 72 -5.15 -13.64 10.51
N PRO A 73 -5.33 -12.52 9.79
CA PRO A 73 -4.32 -12.05 8.86
C PRO A 73 -3.05 -11.64 9.58
N ASN A 74 -1.90 -12.02 9.01
CA ASN A 74 -0.58 -11.61 9.50
C ASN A 74 0.07 -10.72 8.46
N GLY A 75 0.05 -9.41 8.67
CA GLY A 75 0.60 -8.45 7.72
C GLY A 75 -0.05 -7.07 7.77
N VAL A 76 0.18 -6.31 6.71
CA VAL A 76 -0.32 -4.94 6.55
C VAL A 76 -1.57 -4.93 5.68
N LEU A 77 -2.63 -4.26 6.13
CA LEU A 77 -3.84 -4.06 5.34
C LEU A 77 -3.59 -3.02 4.24
N VAL A 78 -3.70 -3.45 2.99
CA VAL A 78 -3.44 -2.61 1.80
C VAL A 78 -4.65 -2.55 0.88
N GLU A 79 -4.66 -1.60 -0.05
CA GLU A 79 -5.67 -1.52 -1.11
C GLU A 79 -5.38 -2.53 -2.21
N GLU A 80 -4.12 -2.61 -2.62
CA GLU A 80 -3.61 -3.51 -3.64
C GLU A 80 -2.28 -4.06 -3.18
N ALA A 81 -2.11 -5.37 -3.24
CA ALA A 81 -0.87 -6.02 -2.85
C ALA A 81 0.12 -6.07 -4.03
N GLU A 82 1.40 -5.95 -3.70
CA GLU A 82 2.46 -6.20 -4.67
C GLU A 82 2.38 -7.67 -5.15
N PRO A 83 2.40 -7.92 -6.47
CA PRO A 83 2.43 -9.27 -6.98
C PRO A 83 3.64 -10.01 -6.42
N ALA A 84 3.41 -11.12 -5.74
CA ALA A 84 4.50 -11.90 -5.19
C ALA A 84 5.41 -12.37 -6.33
N ASP A 85 6.67 -11.88 -6.36
CA ASP A 85 7.68 -12.49 -7.22
C ASP A 85 7.82 -13.95 -6.80
N PRO A 86 7.54 -14.91 -7.71
CA PRO A 86 7.57 -16.33 -7.37
C PRO A 86 8.93 -16.81 -6.88
N PHE A 87 10.00 -16.15 -7.30
CA PHE A 87 11.36 -16.43 -6.86
C PHE A 87 11.58 -15.89 -5.44
N GLU A 88 11.19 -14.66 -5.17
CA GLU A 88 11.26 -14.08 -3.82
C GLU A 88 10.33 -14.81 -2.84
N ALA A 89 9.10 -15.13 -3.23
CA ALA A 89 8.18 -15.91 -2.42
C ALA A 89 8.74 -17.28 -2.04
N ALA A 90 9.40 -17.98 -2.98
CA ALA A 90 10.04 -19.25 -2.72
C ALA A 90 11.31 -19.11 -1.85
N LEU A 91 12.07 -18.02 -2.00
CA LEU A 91 13.19 -17.65 -1.14
C LEU A 91 12.71 -17.34 0.27
N GLN A 92 11.66 -16.54 0.41
CA GLN A 92 11.03 -16.23 1.70
C GLN A 92 10.53 -17.49 2.41
N GLN A 93 9.93 -18.40 1.66
CA GLN A 93 9.49 -19.70 2.21
C GLN A 93 10.68 -20.58 2.66
N ALA A 94 11.82 -20.50 1.97
CA ALA A 94 13.01 -21.30 2.28
C ALA A 94 13.86 -20.73 3.42
N TYR A 95 13.94 -19.42 3.54
CA TYR A 95 14.85 -18.70 4.45
C TYR A 95 14.13 -17.86 5.53
N GLY A 96 12.80 -17.74 5.47
CA GLY A 96 12.00 -16.83 6.27
C GLY A 96 11.97 -15.42 5.68
N SER A 97 10.90 -14.69 5.92
CA SER A 97 10.73 -13.29 5.50
C SER A 97 10.76 -12.36 6.70
N GLU A 98 11.48 -11.24 6.60
CA GLU A 98 11.38 -10.14 7.56
C GLU A 98 10.31 -9.11 7.17
N GLU A 99 9.83 -9.12 5.90
CA GLU A 99 8.80 -8.19 5.45
C GLU A 99 7.40 -8.74 5.79
N PRO A 100 6.53 -7.92 6.40
CA PRO A 100 5.16 -8.33 6.69
C PRO A 100 4.40 -8.54 5.38
N ALA A 101 3.59 -9.59 5.32
CA ALA A 101 2.72 -9.85 4.18
C ALA A 101 1.75 -8.68 3.96
N GLN A 102 1.37 -8.46 2.71
CA GLN A 102 0.33 -7.49 2.35
C GLN A 102 -1.01 -8.21 2.24
N ILE A 103 -2.05 -7.64 2.85
CA ILE A 103 -3.39 -8.22 2.92
C ILE A 103 -4.36 -7.26 2.20
N GLU A 104 -4.89 -7.68 1.06
CA GLU A 104 -5.85 -6.86 0.31
C GLU A 104 -7.18 -6.75 1.05
N VAL A 105 -7.63 -5.52 1.31
CA VAL A 105 -8.87 -5.23 2.01
C VAL A 105 -10.10 -5.81 1.28
N GLY A 106 -10.08 -5.80 -0.06
CA GLY A 106 -11.14 -6.37 -0.91
C GLY A 106 -11.32 -7.86 -0.70
N GLU A 107 -10.23 -8.62 -0.59
CA GLU A 107 -10.26 -10.07 -0.35
C GLU A 107 -10.85 -10.41 1.02
N VAL A 108 -10.48 -9.68 2.06
CA VAL A 108 -11.05 -9.89 3.40
C VAL A 108 -12.55 -9.61 3.40
N ALA A 109 -12.99 -8.50 2.79
CA ALA A 109 -14.41 -8.16 2.67
C ALA A 109 -15.17 -9.22 1.86
N ARG A 110 -14.59 -9.72 0.75
CA ARG A 110 -15.16 -10.79 -0.07
C ARG A 110 -15.37 -12.07 0.73
N ALA A 111 -14.37 -12.49 1.50
CA ALA A 111 -14.49 -13.65 2.37
C ALA A 111 -15.63 -13.51 3.41
N ILE A 112 -15.73 -12.34 4.08
CA ILE A 112 -16.78 -12.04 5.05
C ILE A 112 -18.16 -12.12 4.40
N ARG A 113 -18.36 -11.50 3.24
CA ARG A 113 -19.65 -11.49 2.54
C ARG A 113 -20.03 -12.87 2.01
N HIS A 114 -19.07 -13.62 1.45
CA HIS A 114 -19.34 -14.99 1.01
C HIS A 114 -19.75 -15.89 2.20
N ALA A 115 -19.05 -15.77 3.33
CA ALA A 115 -19.37 -16.51 4.55
C ALA A 115 -20.77 -16.19 5.11
N ALA A 116 -21.33 -15.02 4.81
CA ALA A 116 -22.68 -14.64 5.21
C ALA A 116 -23.74 -15.61 4.64
N THR A 117 -23.52 -16.09 3.41
CA THR A 117 -24.45 -16.99 2.69
C THR A 117 -24.02 -18.46 2.72
N ASP A 118 -22.83 -18.78 3.21
CA ASP A 118 -22.34 -20.15 3.31
C ASP A 118 -22.88 -20.84 4.58
N ASP A 119 -23.73 -21.84 4.40
CA ASP A 119 -24.37 -22.57 5.50
C ASP A 119 -23.38 -23.38 6.38
N ARG A 120 -22.19 -23.66 5.87
CA ARG A 120 -21.13 -24.34 6.62
C ARG A 120 -20.50 -23.43 7.68
N ILE A 121 -20.51 -22.11 7.42
CA ILE A 121 -19.95 -21.10 8.32
C ILE A 121 -21.04 -20.68 9.32
N LYS A 122 -20.77 -20.90 10.60
CA LYS A 122 -21.69 -20.58 11.71
C LYS A 122 -21.40 -19.25 12.38
N GLY A 123 -20.21 -18.72 12.18
CA GLY A 123 -19.79 -17.44 12.74
C GLY A 123 -18.42 -17.03 12.25
N ILE A 124 -17.97 -15.87 12.71
CA ILE A 124 -16.62 -15.35 12.46
C ILE A 124 -15.86 -15.29 13.79
N VAL A 125 -14.59 -15.63 13.75
CA VAL A 125 -13.63 -15.34 14.83
C VAL A 125 -12.59 -14.35 14.27
N LEU A 126 -12.51 -13.17 14.90
CA LEU A 126 -11.50 -12.16 14.61
C LEU A 126 -10.31 -12.36 15.58
N ASP A 127 -9.20 -12.82 15.07
CA ASP A 127 -7.89 -12.75 15.73
C ASP A 127 -7.01 -11.75 14.95
N LEU A 128 -7.02 -10.51 15.41
CA LEU A 128 -6.36 -9.38 14.72
C LEU A 128 -4.95 -9.13 15.25
N THR A 129 -4.38 -10.04 16.03
CA THR A 129 -3.13 -9.85 16.77
C THR A 129 -1.98 -9.40 15.87
N TYR A 130 -1.90 -9.94 14.66
CA TYR A 130 -0.81 -9.66 13.72
C TYR A 130 -1.24 -8.81 12.51
N LEU A 131 -2.46 -8.28 12.52
CA LEU A 131 -2.93 -7.35 11.50
C LEU A 131 -2.49 -5.93 11.84
N TYR A 132 -1.68 -5.33 10.99
CA TYR A 132 -1.36 -3.92 11.06
C TYR A 132 -2.25 -3.13 10.08
N ILE A 133 -2.98 -2.17 10.60
CA ILE A 133 -3.81 -1.23 9.83
C ILE A 133 -3.20 0.16 10.01
N PRO A 134 -2.60 0.76 8.96
CA PRO A 134 -2.07 2.12 9.06
C PRO A 134 -3.18 3.12 9.44
N GLU A 135 -2.85 4.12 10.27
CA GLU A 135 -3.84 5.12 10.76
C GLU A 135 -4.54 5.85 9.61
N ILE A 136 -3.81 6.16 8.53
CA ILE A 136 -4.38 6.76 7.33
C ILE A 136 -5.37 5.84 6.61
N SER A 137 -5.34 4.54 6.90
CA SER A 137 -6.23 3.53 6.32
C SER A 137 -7.56 3.37 7.06
N ALA A 138 -8.01 4.39 7.80
CA ALA A 138 -9.28 4.36 8.53
C ALA A 138 -10.48 3.96 7.64
N SER A 139 -10.51 4.39 6.37
CA SER A 139 -11.59 4.01 5.45
C SER A 139 -11.59 2.51 5.13
N LYS A 140 -10.41 1.86 5.02
CA LYS A 140 -10.31 0.40 4.84
C LYS A 140 -10.87 -0.35 6.04
N ALA A 141 -10.54 0.12 7.26
CA ALA A 141 -11.11 -0.46 8.49
C ALA A 141 -12.63 -0.26 8.55
N HIS A 142 -13.15 0.90 8.13
CA HIS A 142 -14.60 1.14 8.04
C HIS A 142 -15.27 0.24 7.00
N TYR A 143 -14.65 0.01 5.85
CA TYR A 143 -15.16 -0.90 4.83
C TYR A 143 -15.31 -2.34 5.36
N LEU A 144 -14.28 -2.85 6.05
CA LEU A 144 -14.37 -4.16 6.71
C LEU A 144 -15.42 -4.17 7.84
N ALA A 145 -15.52 -3.09 8.61
CA ALA A 145 -16.52 -2.96 9.64
C ALA A 145 -17.95 -3.02 9.06
N THR A 146 -18.19 -2.42 7.89
CA THR A 146 -19.46 -2.50 7.15
C THR A 146 -19.73 -3.94 6.73
N ALA A 147 -18.75 -4.65 6.16
CA ALA A 147 -18.92 -6.07 5.81
C ALA A 147 -19.25 -6.96 7.02
N LEU A 148 -18.63 -6.70 8.18
CA LEU A 148 -18.97 -7.39 9.44
C LEU A 148 -20.38 -7.06 9.92
N GLU A 149 -20.84 -5.81 9.79
CA GLU A 149 -22.22 -5.42 10.11
C GLU A 149 -23.23 -6.09 9.18
N GLU A 150 -22.91 -6.25 7.89
CA GLU A 150 -23.73 -7.01 6.92
C GLU A 150 -23.79 -8.48 7.31
N PHE A 151 -22.67 -9.09 7.67
CA PHE A 151 -22.62 -10.47 8.15
C PHE A 151 -23.50 -10.67 9.39
N LYS A 152 -23.49 -9.75 10.37
CA LYS A 152 -24.38 -9.82 11.57
C LYS A 152 -25.86 -9.83 11.24
N LYS A 153 -26.31 -9.22 10.14
CA LYS A 153 -27.71 -9.23 9.73
C LYS A 153 -28.23 -10.64 9.42
N THR A 154 -27.32 -11.60 9.15
CA THR A 154 -27.67 -13.02 8.95
C THR A 154 -28.04 -13.74 10.25
N GLY A 155 -27.78 -13.14 11.41
CA GLY A 155 -27.97 -13.76 12.73
C GLY A 155 -26.78 -14.63 13.17
N LYS A 156 -25.75 -14.81 12.33
CA LYS A 156 -24.52 -15.51 12.68
C LYS A 156 -23.69 -14.63 13.61
N LYS A 157 -22.97 -15.26 14.55
CA LYS A 157 -22.20 -14.58 15.59
C LYS A 157 -20.81 -14.19 15.14
N ILE A 158 -20.33 -13.07 15.65
CA ILE A 158 -18.93 -12.63 15.53
C ILE A 158 -18.30 -12.62 16.91
N TYR A 159 -17.17 -13.29 17.05
CA TYR A 159 -16.31 -13.28 18.22
C TYR A 159 -15.04 -12.56 17.90
N SER A 160 -14.51 -11.77 18.84
CA SER A 160 -13.16 -11.23 18.73
C SER A 160 -12.33 -11.72 19.90
N ILE A 161 -11.18 -12.30 19.62
CA ILE A 161 -10.22 -12.78 20.61
C ILE A 161 -8.88 -12.06 20.42
N GLY A 162 -8.22 -11.69 21.50
CA GLY A 162 -6.93 -11.00 21.38
C GLY A 162 -6.25 -10.78 22.72
N ASP A 163 -4.91 -10.59 22.63
CA ASP A 163 -4.11 -10.18 23.77
C ASP A 163 -4.25 -8.68 24.05
N SER A 164 -4.31 -7.87 23.01
CA SER A 164 -4.53 -6.42 23.04
C SER A 164 -5.11 -5.97 21.70
N TYR A 165 -5.70 -4.80 21.67
CA TYR A 165 -6.23 -4.19 20.44
C TYR A 165 -5.65 -2.79 20.23
N SER A 166 -5.10 -2.55 19.04
CA SER A 166 -4.83 -1.18 18.58
C SER A 166 -6.14 -0.45 18.31
N GLN A 167 -6.07 0.85 18.08
CA GLN A 167 -7.24 1.67 17.75
C GLN A 167 -7.98 1.13 16.50
N GLU A 168 -7.26 0.84 15.44
CA GLU A 168 -7.81 0.37 14.17
C GLU A 168 -8.30 -1.08 14.26
N GLN A 169 -7.57 -1.96 14.96
CA GLN A 169 -8.03 -3.32 15.26
C GLN A 169 -9.32 -3.29 16.09
N TYR A 170 -9.41 -2.38 17.06
CA TYR A 170 -10.59 -2.25 17.90
C TYR A 170 -11.82 -1.76 17.12
N LEU A 171 -11.65 -0.95 16.07
CA LEU A 171 -12.73 -0.58 15.18
C LEU A 171 -13.44 -1.83 14.61
N LEU A 172 -12.67 -2.83 14.20
CA LEU A 172 -13.20 -4.11 13.70
C LEU A 172 -13.75 -4.96 14.85
N ALA A 173 -12.98 -5.14 15.91
CA ALA A 173 -13.37 -5.91 17.09
C ALA A 173 -14.67 -5.39 17.71
N SER A 174 -14.93 -4.08 17.68
CA SER A 174 -16.16 -3.46 18.21
C SER A 174 -17.44 -3.97 17.55
N ARG A 175 -17.38 -4.61 16.36
CA ARG A 175 -18.50 -5.24 15.67
C ARG A 175 -18.82 -6.63 16.22
N ALA A 176 -17.92 -7.25 16.99
CA ALA A 176 -18.16 -8.56 17.56
C ALA A 176 -19.33 -8.56 18.56
N ASP A 177 -20.00 -9.71 18.65
CA ASP A 177 -21.04 -9.94 19.66
C ASP A 177 -20.42 -10.19 21.04
N GLU A 178 -19.20 -10.75 21.07
CA GLU A 178 -18.41 -10.96 22.28
C GLU A 178 -16.94 -10.65 21.99
N ILE A 179 -16.36 -9.75 22.78
CA ILE A 179 -14.94 -9.38 22.70
C ILE A 179 -14.21 -9.92 23.93
N TYR A 180 -13.23 -10.79 23.69
CA TYR A 180 -12.35 -11.34 24.68
C TYR A 180 -11.02 -10.61 24.67
N LEU A 181 -10.58 -10.12 25.81
CA LEU A 181 -9.27 -9.51 25.99
C LEU A 181 -8.47 -10.32 27.00
N HIS A 182 -7.21 -10.52 26.71
CA HIS A 182 -6.31 -11.15 27.68
C HIS A 182 -6.28 -10.34 28.98
N ASP A 183 -6.21 -11.02 30.15
CA ASP A 183 -6.24 -10.37 31.47
C ASP A 183 -5.00 -9.48 31.76
N LYS A 184 -3.99 -9.52 30.92
CA LYS A 184 -2.81 -8.63 30.89
C LYS A 184 -2.76 -7.72 29.67
N GLY A 185 -3.83 -7.70 28.89
CA GLY A 185 -3.93 -6.93 27.66
C GLY A 185 -4.37 -5.49 27.85
N SER A 186 -4.60 -4.85 26.74
CA SER A 186 -5.04 -3.45 26.74
C SER A 186 -5.87 -3.10 25.50
N VAL A 187 -6.72 -2.08 25.65
CA VAL A 187 -7.30 -1.29 24.57
C VAL A 187 -6.91 0.16 24.83
N VAL A 188 -6.16 0.76 23.91
CA VAL A 188 -5.72 2.15 24.08
C VAL A 188 -6.03 2.94 22.83
N PHE A 189 -6.70 4.07 23.00
CA PHE A 189 -6.99 5.01 21.91
C PHE A 189 -6.07 6.23 22.03
N VAL A 190 -5.27 6.46 21.02
CA VAL A 190 -4.35 7.61 20.96
C VAL A 190 -4.89 8.75 20.11
N GLY A 191 -6.02 8.52 19.43
CA GLY A 191 -6.58 9.45 18.45
C GLY A 191 -5.77 9.47 17.14
N TYR A 192 -6.07 10.45 16.30
CA TYR A 192 -5.31 10.70 15.07
C TYR A 192 -4.39 11.90 15.26
N ALA A 193 -3.17 11.81 14.76
CA ALA A 193 -2.16 12.83 14.93
C ALA A 193 -1.32 13.02 13.65
N ALA A 194 -0.80 14.21 13.45
CA ALA A 194 0.17 14.53 12.42
C ALA A 194 1.42 15.13 13.07
N TYR A 195 2.48 14.36 13.12
CA TYR A 195 3.80 14.80 13.57
C TYR A 195 4.80 14.54 12.45
N ASP A 196 5.52 15.58 12.05
CA ASP A 196 6.53 15.50 11.00
C ASP A 196 7.89 15.98 11.50
N GLY A 197 8.94 15.52 10.85
CA GLY A 197 10.32 15.94 11.13
C GLY A 197 10.72 17.14 10.29
N TYR A 198 10.91 18.29 10.93
CA TYR A 198 11.36 19.52 10.28
C TYR A 198 12.88 19.56 10.24
N VAL A 199 13.46 19.72 9.05
CA VAL A 199 14.90 19.54 8.82
C VAL A 199 15.64 20.79 8.31
N LYS A 200 15.00 21.96 8.31
CA LYS A 200 15.63 23.20 7.86
C LYS A 200 16.98 23.46 8.55
N SER A 201 17.00 23.48 9.89
CA SER A 201 18.23 23.70 10.66
C SER A 201 19.28 22.61 10.44
N PHE A 202 18.87 21.37 10.13
CA PHE A 202 19.77 20.29 9.76
C PHE A 202 20.38 20.53 8.38
N LEU A 203 19.58 20.89 7.37
CA LEU A 203 20.05 21.22 6.02
C LEU A 203 21.03 22.41 6.04
N GLU A 204 20.76 23.43 6.84
CA GLU A 204 21.69 24.56 7.06
C GLU A 204 23.03 24.10 7.60
N LYS A 205 23.06 23.16 8.57
CA LYS A 205 24.31 22.63 9.15
C LYS A 205 25.12 21.78 8.17
N ILE A 206 24.46 21.04 7.29
CA ILE A 206 25.14 20.25 6.25
C ILE A 206 25.33 21.03 4.94
N LEU A 207 25.03 22.34 4.97
CA LEU A 207 25.23 23.27 3.85
C LEU A 207 24.47 22.89 2.57
N VAL A 208 23.28 22.28 2.73
CA VAL A 208 22.36 21.97 1.61
C VAL A 208 21.35 23.09 1.49
N THR A 209 21.11 23.57 0.28
CA THR A 209 20.12 24.63 -0.01
C THR A 209 18.86 23.99 -0.63
N PRO A 210 17.72 23.97 0.07
CA PRO A 210 16.45 23.53 -0.52
C PRO A 210 15.85 24.63 -1.41
N HIS A 211 15.53 24.31 -2.65
CA HIS A 211 14.78 25.19 -3.54
C HIS A 211 13.34 24.68 -3.63
N VAL A 212 12.41 25.52 -3.26
CA VAL A 212 10.98 25.21 -3.22
C VAL A 212 10.21 26.27 -4.00
N PHE A 213 9.45 25.84 -4.96
CA PHE A 213 8.49 26.64 -5.71
C PHE A 213 7.11 26.05 -5.46
N ARG A 214 6.15 26.85 -4.99
CA ARG A 214 4.81 26.31 -4.64
C ARG A 214 3.72 27.32 -4.89
N VAL A 215 2.52 26.79 -5.16
CA VAL A 215 1.26 27.54 -5.12
C VAL A 215 0.27 26.82 -4.23
N GLY A 216 -0.37 27.58 -3.34
CA GLY A 216 -1.35 27.09 -2.38
C GLY A 216 -0.92 27.35 -0.93
N THR A 217 -1.73 28.13 -0.23
CA THR A 217 -1.49 28.54 1.17
C THR A 217 -1.34 27.34 2.12
N PHE A 218 -2.13 26.29 1.88
CA PHE A 218 -2.16 25.06 2.69
C PHE A 218 -1.29 23.92 2.09
N LYS A 219 -0.51 24.18 1.02
CA LYS A 219 0.38 23.17 0.46
C LYS A 219 1.63 23.02 1.32
N ALA A 220 1.46 22.33 2.46
CA ALA A 220 2.47 22.17 3.49
C ALA A 220 3.51 21.07 3.19
N ALA A 221 3.35 20.33 2.08
CA ALA A 221 4.21 19.21 1.70
C ALA A 221 5.72 19.48 1.79
N VAL A 222 6.15 20.68 1.49
CA VAL A 222 7.56 21.08 1.47
C VAL A 222 7.99 21.94 2.69
N GLU A 223 7.10 22.17 3.63
CA GLU A 223 7.43 22.92 4.87
C GLU A 223 8.54 22.27 5.70
N PRO A 224 8.64 20.93 5.80
CA PRO A 224 9.71 20.28 6.53
C PRO A 224 11.12 20.68 6.10
N PHE A 225 11.29 21.12 4.85
CA PHE A 225 12.59 21.58 4.33
C PHE A 225 12.82 23.08 4.54
N LEU A 226 11.78 23.86 4.77
CA LEU A 226 11.80 25.33 4.85
C LEU A 226 11.70 25.89 6.28
N ARG A 227 11.27 25.07 7.22
CA ARG A 227 10.93 25.47 8.59
C ARG A 227 11.47 24.45 9.59
N ASP A 228 11.48 24.83 10.85
CA ASP A 228 11.77 23.95 11.99
C ASP A 228 10.50 23.63 12.81
N ASP A 229 9.33 24.05 12.32
CA ASP A 229 8.01 23.84 12.95
C ASP A 229 6.90 23.81 11.89
N MET A 230 5.74 23.25 12.25
CA MET A 230 4.52 23.30 11.44
C MET A 230 3.94 24.72 11.40
N SER A 231 3.56 25.20 10.21
CA SER A 231 2.91 26.51 10.06
C SER A 231 1.54 26.56 10.74
N PRO A 232 1.03 27.78 11.08
CA PRO A 232 -0.33 27.92 11.57
C PRO A 232 -1.40 27.37 10.61
N GLU A 233 -1.22 27.59 9.32
CA GLU A 233 -2.11 27.12 8.25
C GLU A 233 -2.13 25.59 8.15
N ALA A 234 -0.94 24.96 8.22
CA ALA A 234 -0.84 23.51 8.24
C ALA A 234 -1.45 22.91 9.53
N LYS A 235 -1.24 23.55 10.68
CA LYS A 235 -1.88 23.15 11.95
C LYS A 235 -3.40 23.22 11.86
N GLU A 236 -3.94 24.31 11.31
CA GLU A 236 -5.39 24.48 11.11
C GLU A 236 -5.95 23.37 10.23
N ALA A 237 -5.35 23.13 9.06
CA ALA A 237 -5.81 22.13 8.12
C ALA A 237 -5.73 20.70 8.72
N ASN A 238 -4.62 20.36 9.38
CA ASN A 238 -4.44 19.05 10.00
C ASN A 238 -5.44 18.83 11.14
N LEU A 239 -5.63 19.80 12.04
CA LEU A 239 -6.62 19.68 13.11
C LEU A 239 -8.05 19.51 12.57
N ALA A 240 -8.38 20.17 11.46
CA ALA A 240 -9.72 20.08 10.88
C ALA A 240 -10.01 18.65 10.35
N PHE A 241 -9.11 18.06 9.54
CA PHE A 241 -9.38 16.73 8.99
C PHE A 241 -9.19 15.61 10.03
N LEU A 242 -8.12 15.67 10.88
CA LEU A 242 -7.89 14.69 11.94
C LEU A 242 -9.04 14.68 12.96
N GLY A 243 -9.53 15.87 13.34
CA GLY A 243 -10.68 16.01 14.23
C GLY A 243 -11.96 15.40 13.66
N SER A 244 -12.17 15.53 12.35
CA SER A 244 -13.30 14.91 11.66
C SER A 244 -13.16 13.38 11.60
N MET A 245 -11.97 12.87 11.27
CA MET A 245 -11.69 11.42 11.31
C MET A 245 -11.93 10.84 12.72
N TRP A 246 -11.44 11.53 13.75
CA TRP A 246 -11.65 11.12 15.14
C TRP A 246 -13.12 11.12 15.54
N THR A 247 -13.87 12.10 15.07
CA THR A 247 -15.33 12.17 15.30
C THR A 247 -16.06 10.97 14.66
N ALA A 248 -15.70 10.63 13.40
CA ALA A 248 -16.27 9.47 12.71
C ALA A 248 -15.90 8.16 13.42
N TYR A 249 -14.65 8.00 13.84
CA TYR A 249 -14.19 6.83 14.59
C TYR A 249 -15.00 6.64 15.89
N LYS A 250 -15.07 7.68 16.72
CA LYS A 250 -15.80 7.64 18.00
C LYS A 250 -17.27 7.26 17.82
N ALA A 251 -17.94 7.94 16.90
CA ALA A 251 -19.35 7.66 16.61
C ALA A 251 -19.57 6.22 16.17
N SER A 252 -18.66 5.71 15.34
CA SER A 252 -18.71 4.32 14.83
C SER A 252 -18.54 3.30 15.95
N VAL A 253 -17.56 3.48 16.83
CA VAL A 253 -17.30 2.56 17.95
C VAL A 253 -18.38 2.65 19.02
N GLU A 254 -18.79 3.86 19.43
CA GLU A 254 -19.83 4.08 20.44
C GLU A 254 -21.15 3.46 20.00
N LYS A 255 -21.53 3.62 18.73
CA LYS A 255 -22.70 2.97 18.14
C LYS A 255 -22.61 1.45 18.18
N ALA A 256 -21.49 0.88 17.74
CA ALA A 256 -21.29 -0.57 17.66
C ALA A 256 -21.31 -1.24 19.04
N ARG A 257 -20.76 -0.57 20.06
CA ARG A 257 -20.73 -1.07 21.44
C ARG A 257 -21.94 -0.65 22.29
N GLY A 258 -22.85 0.15 21.76
CA GLY A 258 -23.99 0.69 22.51
C GLY A 258 -23.57 1.59 23.67
N LEU A 259 -22.45 2.31 23.53
CA LEU A 259 -21.94 3.25 24.51
C LEU A 259 -22.62 4.61 24.38
N GLU A 260 -22.65 5.36 25.48
CA GLU A 260 -23.10 6.75 25.45
C GLU A 260 -22.14 7.62 24.62
N ALA A 261 -22.68 8.60 23.91
CA ALA A 261 -21.87 9.56 23.17
C ALA A 261 -20.86 10.28 24.09
N GLY A 262 -19.61 10.34 23.65
CA GLY A 262 -18.50 10.91 24.42
C GLY A 262 -17.80 9.92 25.37
N SER A 263 -18.20 8.64 25.36
CA SER A 263 -17.53 7.60 26.17
C SER A 263 -16.08 7.38 25.74
N ILE A 264 -15.83 7.37 24.43
CA ILE A 264 -14.47 7.22 23.88
C ILE A 264 -13.63 8.46 24.19
N ASP A 265 -14.20 9.66 24.13
CA ASP A 265 -13.51 10.90 24.53
C ASP A 265 -13.09 10.87 26.01
N ARG A 266 -13.99 10.46 26.90
CA ARG A 266 -13.65 10.29 28.33
C ARG A 266 -12.55 9.27 28.53
N TYR A 267 -12.69 8.10 27.88
CA TYR A 267 -11.68 7.05 27.99
C TYR A 267 -10.29 7.53 27.52
N SER A 268 -10.21 8.25 26.40
CA SER A 268 -8.95 8.71 25.81
C SER A 268 -8.35 9.91 26.57
N ASN A 269 -9.14 10.96 26.80
CA ASN A 269 -8.64 12.22 27.36
C ASN A 269 -8.44 12.17 28.88
N ASP A 270 -9.28 11.38 29.60
CA ASP A 270 -9.18 11.19 31.04
C ASP A 270 -8.54 9.84 31.41
N PHE A 271 -7.77 9.25 30.50
CA PHE A 271 -7.23 7.89 30.62
C PHE A 271 -6.48 7.66 31.95
N ASN A 272 -5.72 8.64 32.43
CA ASN A 272 -5.07 8.56 33.75
C ASN A 272 -6.06 8.36 34.91
N SER A 273 -7.25 8.95 34.84
CA SER A 273 -8.29 8.77 35.84
C SER A 273 -8.92 7.37 35.73
N VAL A 274 -9.28 6.97 34.50
CA VAL A 274 -9.83 5.64 34.19
C VAL A 274 -8.88 4.54 34.69
N LEU A 275 -7.59 4.72 34.45
CA LEU A 275 -6.57 3.76 34.87
C LEU A 275 -6.40 3.70 36.39
N ARG A 276 -6.44 4.84 37.12
CA ARG A 276 -6.43 4.86 38.59
C ARG A 276 -7.64 4.14 39.18
N GLU A 277 -8.83 4.32 38.62
CA GLU A 277 -10.07 3.65 39.03
C GLU A 277 -9.99 2.12 38.86
N SER A 278 -9.09 1.68 37.98
CA SER A 278 -8.80 0.26 37.70
C SER A 278 -7.51 -0.22 38.37
N ALA A 279 -6.99 0.55 39.34
CA ALA A 279 -5.76 0.25 40.09
C ALA A 279 -4.53 0.02 39.18
N GLY A 280 -4.44 0.72 38.05
CA GLY A 280 -3.37 0.57 37.08
C GLY A 280 -3.51 -0.60 36.10
N ASP A 281 -4.62 -1.31 36.13
CA ASP A 281 -4.87 -2.50 35.29
C ASP A 281 -5.59 -2.09 34.01
N LEU A 282 -4.88 -2.16 32.88
CA LEU A 282 -5.36 -1.76 31.56
C LEU A 282 -6.54 -2.61 31.07
N ALA A 283 -6.48 -3.93 31.29
CA ALA A 283 -7.55 -4.85 30.89
C ALA A 283 -8.83 -4.56 31.67
N LYS A 284 -8.73 -4.36 32.98
CA LYS A 284 -9.89 -3.97 33.81
C LYS A 284 -10.44 -2.60 33.45
N ALA A 285 -9.56 -1.65 33.04
CA ALA A 285 -10.02 -0.35 32.54
C ALA A 285 -10.91 -0.52 31.30
N ALA A 286 -10.48 -1.33 30.32
CA ALA A 286 -11.26 -1.63 29.13
C ALA A 286 -12.59 -2.32 29.45
N LEU A 287 -12.59 -3.33 30.36
CA LEU A 287 -13.80 -4.04 30.77
C LEU A 287 -14.80 -3.10 31.46
N LYS A 288 -14.34 -2.29 32.42
CA LYS A 288 -15.21 -1.33 33.16
C LYS A 288 -15.82 -0.27 32.23
N SER A 289 -15.08 0.10 31.19
CA SER A 289 -15.52 1.10 30.21
C SER A 289 -16.45 0.50 29.12
N GLY A 290 -16.79 -0.80 29.20
CA GLY A 290 -17.66 -1.47 28.23
C GLY A 290 -17.01 -1.71 26.88
N LEU A 291 -15.70 -1.56 26.79
CA LEU A 291 -14.98 -1.77 25.53
C LEU A 291 -14.84 -3.27 25.22
N VAL A 292 -14.73 -4.12 26.21
CA VAL A 292 -14.64 -5.58 26.06
C VAL A 292 -15.65 -6.27 26.97
N ASP A 293 -16.03 -7.49 26.62
CA ASP A 293 -17.08 -8.21 27.34
C ASP A 293 -16.51 -9.17 28.38
N LYS A 294 -15.31 -9.72 28.12
CA LYS A 294 -14.69 -10.72 28.99
C LYS A 294 -13.16 -10.56 29.05
N LEU A 295 -12.62 -10.70 30.25
CA LEU A 295 -11.19 -10.92 30.45
C LEU A 295 -10.95 -12.42 30.51
N ALA A 296 -10.06 -12.93 29.65
CA ALA A 296 -9.79 -14.35 29.52
C ALA A 296 -8.36 -14.56 28.96
N ASN A 297 -7.60 -15.44 29.58
CA ASN A 297 -6.32 -15.85 29.02
C ASN A 297 -6.51 -16.68 27.72
N ARG A 298 -5.46 -16.93 26.96
CA ARG A 298 -5.53 -17.63 25.66
C ARG A 298 -6.19 -19.01 25.75
N ILE A 299 -6.01 -19.74 26.89
CA ILE A 299 -6.64 -21.06 27.11
C ILE A 299 -8.16 -20.90 27.27
N GLU A 300 -8.61 -19.88 28.01
CA GLU A 300 -10.02 -19.60 28.22
C GLU A 300 -10.68 -19.09 26.95
N GLN A 301 -9.99 -18.24 26.17
CA GLN A 301 -10.44 -17.80 24.85
C GLN A 301 -10.64 -19.02 23.93
N LYS A 302 -9.66 -19.92 23.84
CA LYS A 302 -9.77 -21.16 23.05
C LYS A 302 -10.95 -22.01 23.51
N LYS A 303 -11.14 -22.22 24.83
CA LYS A 303 -12.28 -22.95 25.37
C LYS A 303 -13.64 -22.34 24.99
N ALA A 304 -13.73 -21.01 24.95
CA ALA A 304 -14.93 -20.33 24.50
C ALA A 304 -15.22 -20.60 23.02
N MET A 305 -14.21 -20.62 22.16
CA MET A 305 -14.36 -20.93 20.73
C MET A 305 -14.70 -22.41 20.52
N VAL A 306 -14.10 -23.33 21.29
CA VAL A 306 -14.50 -24.76 21.30
C VAL A 306 -15.96 -24.92 21.67
N ALA A 307 -16.45 -24.19 22.67
CA ALA A 307 -17.87 -24.23 23.06
C ALA A 307 -18.80 -23.69 21.97
N ALA A 308 -18.35 -22.73 21.16
CA ALA A 308 -19.15 -22.12 20.09
C ALA A 308 -19.14 -22.95 18.79
N PHE A 309 -18.04 -23.58 18.42
CA PHE A 309 -17.84 -24.21 17.11
C PHE A 309 -17.53 -25.71 17.14
N GLY A 310 -17.24 -26.27 18.30
CA GLY A 310 -16.80 -27.67 18.48
C GLY A 310 -15.29 -27.81 18.48
N GLU A 311 -14.81 -28.93 19.02
CA GLU A 311 -13.39 -29.25 19.17
C GLU A 311 -12.84 -29.91 17.91
N THR A 312 -11.56 -29.64 17.60
CA THR A 312 -10.78 -30.34 16.57
C THR A 312 -9.39 -30.71 17.13
N ASP A 313 -8.72 -31.68 16.47
CA ASP A 313 -7.39 -32.14 16.86
C ASP A 313 -6.26 -31.33 16.20
N ASP A 314 -6.56 -30.19 15.57
CA ASP A 314 -5.57 -29.30 14.99
C ASP A 314 -4.96 -28.33 16.03
N ASP A 315 -3.93 -27.58 15.65
CA ASP A 315 -3.23 -26.66 16.54
C ASP A 315 -4.14 -25.53 17.06
N ILE A 316 -5.14 -25.11 16.28
CA ILE A 316 -6.14 -24.09 16.64
C ILE A 316 -7.11 -24.67 17.68
N GLY A 317 -7.58 -25.93 17.48
CA GLY A 317 -8.33 -26.75 18.41
C GLY A 317 -9.82 -26.45 18.50
N TYR A 318 -10.39 -25.67 17.58
CA TYR A 318 -11.84 -25.54 17.39
C TYR A 318 -12.14 -25.54 15.89
N THR A 319 -13.37 -25.99 15.52
CA THR A 319 -13.76 -26.13 14.12
C THR A 319 -13.75 -24.78 13.40
N ASN A 320 -12.81 -24.62 12.46
CA ASN A 320 -12.60 -23.38 11.73
C ASN A 320 -12.15 -23.63 10.28
N VAL A 321 -12.15 -22.58 9.51
CA VAL A 321 -11.43 -22.43 8.25
C VAL A 321 -10.73 -21.07 8.27
N GLU A 322 -9.41 -21.08 8.08
CA GLU A 322 -8.64 -19.86 8.03
C GLU A 322 -8.94 -19.03 6.79
N LEU A 323 -8.78 -17.71 6.89
CA LEU A 323 -9.07 -16.75 5.81
C LEU A 323 -8.44 -17.16 4.47
N SER A 324 -7.15 -17.50 4.45
CA SER A 324 -6.43 -17.87 3.22
C SER A 324 -6.98 -19.16 2.59
N ALA A 325 -7.28 -20.15 3.40
CA ALA A 325 -7.87 -21.42 2.95
C ALA A 325 -9.30 -21.20 2.43
N TYR A 326 -10.06 -20.34 3.08
CA TYR A 326 -11.42 -20.01 2.65
C TYR A 326 -11.41 -19.23 1.33
N LEU A 327 -10.51 -18.25 1.17
CA LEU A 327 -10.31 -17.53 -0.08
C LEU A 327 -9.91 -18.48 -1.23
N ALA A 328 -9.00 -19.42 -0.98
CA ALA A 328 -8.64 -20.44 -1.95
C ALA A 328 -9.83 -21.35 -2.33
N HIS A 329 -10.73 -21.63 -1.37
CA HIS A 329 -11.95 -22.42 -1.59
C HIS A 329 -12.97 -21.71 -2.48
N ILE A 330 -13.26 -20.44 -2.20
CA ILE A 330 -14.22 -19.65 -2.99
C ILE A 330 -13.64 -19.26 -4.36
N GLY A 331 -12.31 -19.35 -4.52
CA GLY A 331 -11.62 -19.01 -5.76
C GLY A 331 -11.62 -17.52 -6.05
N ALA A 332 -11.01 -17.13 -7.17
CA ALA A 332 -11.15 -15.78 -7.69
C ALA A 332 -12.58 -15.55 -8.19
N GLU A 333 -13.04 -14.32 -8.16
CA GLU A 333 -14.26 -13.94 -8.88
C GLU A 333 -14.03 -14.30 -10.36
N LYS A 334 -14.94 -15.11 -10.92
CA LYS A 334 -14.79 -15.56 -12.30
C LYS A 334 -15.43 -14.56 -13.22
N ASP A 335 -14.78 -14.32 -14.37
CA ASP A 335 -15.43 -13.71 -15.51
C ASP A 335 -16.66 -14.55 -15.86
N GLY A 336 -17.81 -14.03 -15.58
CA GLY A 336 -19.10 -14.65 -15.91
C GLY A 336 -19.42 -14.48 -17.40
N LYS A 337 -20.68 -14.74 -17.72
CA LYS A 337 -21.23 -14.45 -19.06
C LYS A 337 -21.91 -13.08 -19.10
N ALA A 338 -22.04 -12.42 -17.97
CA ALA A 338 -22.61 -11.08 -17.86
C ALA A 338 -21.62 -10.01 -18.35
N PRO A 339 -22.11 -8.85 -18.78
CA PRO A 339 -21.22 -7.73 -19.10
C PRO A 339 -20.45 -7.27 -17.84
N ASN A 340 -19.21 -6.87 -18.05
CA ASN A 340 -18.30 -6.56 -16.95
C ASN A 340 -18.35 -5.08 -16.53
N VAL A 341 -18.28 -4.84 -15.22
CA VAL A 341 -17.80 -3.59 -14.63
C VAL A 341 -16.34 -3.82 -14.23
N ALA A 342 -15.44 -3.16 -14.95
CA ALA A 342 -14.01 -3.31 -14.68
C ALA A 342 -13.57 -2.39 -13.53
N ILE A 343 -12.64 -2.88 -12.71
CA ILE A 343 -11.97 -2.08 -11.69
C ILE A 343 -10.51 -1.93 -12.11
N VAL A 344 -10.05 -0.69 -12.18
CA VAL A 344 -8.64 -0.33 -12.37
C VAL A 344 -8.19 0.41 -11.12
N THR A 345 -7.13 -0.06 -10.49
CA THR A 345 -6.62 0.51 -9.24
C THR A 345 -5.41 1.42 -9.50
N ALA A 346 -5.36 2.55 -8.81
CA ALA A 346 -4.23 3.46 -8.73
C ALA A 346 -3.86 3.62 -7.24
N ALA A 347 -2.99 2.73 -6.75
CA ALA A 347 -2.56 2.68 -5.35
C ALA A 347 -1.12 3.14 -5.18
N GLY A 348 -0.85 3.90 -4.12
CA GLY A 348 0.48 4.45 -3.81
C GLY A 348 0.78 5.77 -4.50
N THR A 349 2.05 6.21 -4.42
CA THR A 349 2.51 7.46 -5.05
C THR A 349 2.41 7.35 -6.57
N ILE A 350 1.87 8.39 -7.23
CA ILE A 350 1.85 8.47 -8.69
C ILE A 350 3.25 8.82 -9.18
N VAL A 351 3.85 7.94 -9.99
CA VAL A 351 5.21 8.10 -10.53
C VAL A 351 5.18 8.07 -12.06
N ASP A 352 6.15 8.72 -12.68
CA ASP A 352 6.33 8.68 -14.13
C ASP A 352 6.80 7.31 -14.59
N GLY A 353 6.29 6.84 -15.74
CA GLY A 353 6.61 5.54 -16.31
C GLY A 353 5.83 4.38 -15.70
N GLU A 354 6.43 3.19 -15.74
CA GLU A 354 5.85 1.94 -15.22
C GLU A 354 6.21 1.74 -13.75
N ALA A 355 5.29 1.16 -12.99
CA ALA A 355 5.53 0.72 -11.61
C ALA A 355 4.70 -0.55 -11.33
N ALA A 356 5.24 -1.43 -10.48
CA ALA A 356 4.52 -2.61 -10.04
C ALA A 356 3.31 -2.23 -9.17
N PRO A 357 2.16 -2.91 -9.31
CA PRO A 357 1.01 -2.75 -8.41
C PRO A 357 1.41 -2.90 -6.94
N GLY A 358 0.78 -2.14 -6.05
CA GLY A 358 1.08 -2.16 -4.61
C GLY A 358 2.36 -1.43 -4.19
N VAL A 359 3.29 -1.14 -5.12
CA VAL A 359 4.51 -0.35 -4.87
C VAL A 359 4.25 1.13 -5.12
N ALA A 360 3.74 1.45 -6.32
CA ALA A 360 3.38 2.80 -6.72
C ALA A 360 2.36 2.77 -7.87
N ALA A 361 1.66 3.87 -8.11
CA ALA A 361 0.81 4.04 -9.27
C ALA A 361 1.64 4.59 -10.44
N GLY A 362 2.20 3.70 -11.28
CA GLY A 362 2.90 4.10 -12.51
C GLY A 362 1.92 4.71 -13.52
N GLY A 363 2.26 5.90 -14.05
CA GLY A 363 1.41 6.58 -15.04
C GLY A 363 1.10 5.69 -16.24
N ASP A 364 2.14 5.07 -16.80
CA ASP A 364 2.02 4.19 -17.96
C ASP A 364 1.30 2.87 -17.60
N THR A 365 1.57 2.30 -16.42
CA THR A 365 0.90 1.06 -15.96
C THR A 365 -0.60 1.26 -15.81
N VAL A 366 -1.02 2.32 -15.10
CA VAL A 366 -2.45 2.59 -14.89
C VAL A 366 -3.14 2.94 -16.20
N ALA A 367 -2.50 3.74 -17.08
CA ALA A 367 -3.04 4.05 -18.40
C ALA A 367 -3.18 2.79 -19.29
N ALA A 368 -2.22 1.86 -19.25
CA ALA A 368 -2.32 0.56 -19.94
C ALA A 368 -3.49 -0.28 -19.44
N ASN A 369 -3.75 -0.31 -18.12
CA ASN A 369 -4.90 -0.98 -17.54
C ASN A 369 -6.23 -0.34 -17.99
N LEU A 370 -6.31 1.00 -18.01
CA LEU A 370 -7.48 1.71 -18.55
C LEU A 370 -7.68 1.42 -20.03
N LYS A 371 -6.62 1.33 -20.80
CA LYS A 371 -6.67 0.95 -22.21
C LYS A 371 -7.15 -0.49 -22.41
N THR A 372 -6.70 -1.43 -21.57
CA THR A 372 -7.21 -2.80 -21.56
C THR A 372 -8.73 -2.82 -21.32
N ALA A 373 -9.21 -2.03 -20.36
CA ALA A 373 -10.65 -1.86 -20.11
C ALA A 373 -11.38 -1.23 -21.30
N LEU A 374 -10.72 -0.33 -22.03
CA LEU A 374 -11.27 0.31 -23.24
C LEU A 374 -11.43 -0.70 -24.37
N GLU A 375 -10.42 -1.55 -24.60
CA GLU A 375 -10.37 -2.50 -25.72
C GLU A 375 -11.23 -3.76 -25.48
N ASP A 376 -11.53 -4.12 -24.24
CA ASP A 376 -12.39 -5.25 -23.93
C ASP A 376 -13.87 -4.93 -24.21
N GLU A 377 -14.45 -5.59 -25.20
CA GLU A 377 -15.84 -5.42 -25.57
C GLU A 377 -16.85 -5.87 -24.49
N ASN A 378 -16.45 -6.74 -23.55
CA ASN A 378 -17.29 -7.18 -22.45
C ASN A 378 -17.36 -6.10 -21.34
N VAL A 379 -16.35 -5.25 -21.20
CA VAL A 379 -16.35 -4.14 -20.24
C VAL A 379 -17.29 -3.04 -20.71
N LYS A 380 -18.31 -2.75 -19.90
CA LYS A 380 -19.34 -1.73 -20.20
C LYS A 380 -19.20 -0.47 -19.35
N ALA A 381 -18.57 -0.57 -18.20
CA ALA A 381 -18.26 0.55 -17.31
C ALA A 381 -16.94 0.28 -16.59
N VAL A 382 -16.31 1.34 -16.09
CA VAL A 382 -15.07 1.26 -15.34
C VAL A 382 -15.23 1.94 -13.98
N VAL A 383 -14.71 1.32 -12.94
CA VAL A 383 -14.45 1.95 -11.65
C VAL A 383 -12.96 2.22 -11.55
N LEU A 384 -12.59 3.50 -11.46
CA LEU A 384 -11.22 3.87 -11.12
C LEU A 384 -11.11 3.94 -9.60
N ARG A 385 -10.46 2.93 -9.01
CA ARG A 385 -10.17 2.88 -7.58
C ARG A 385 -8.89 3.64 -7.30
N ILE A 386 -8.93 4.63 -6.40
CA ILE A 386 -7.78 5.49 -6.09
C ILE A 386 -7.45 5.41 -4.60
N ASP A 387 -6.22 5.03 -4.27
CA ASP A 387 -5.67 5.09 -2.92
C ASP A 387 -4.27 5.72 -2.96
N SER A 388 -4.21 7.03 -3.28
CA SER A 388 -2.97 7.72 -3.64
C SER A 388 -2.86 9.11 -3.01
N PRO A 389 -1.67 9.48 -2.47
CA PRO A 389 -1.35 10.84 -2.04
C PRO A 389 -1.12 11.82 -3.22
N GLY A 390 -1.20 11.34 -4.46
CA GLY A 390 -0.73 12.02 -5.64
C GLY A 390 0.74 11.74 -5.93
N GLY A 391 1.39 12.59 -6.71
CA GLY A 391 2.79 12.42 -7.12
C GLY A 391 3.16 13.29 -8.31
N SER A 392 3.71 12.69 -9.38
CA SER A 392 4.02 13.37 -10.63
C SER A 392 2.75 13.98 -11.25
N ALA A 393 2.82 15.27 -11.60
CA ALA A 393 1.72 15.93 -12.31
C ALA A 393 1.59 15.41 -13.74
N PHE A 394 2.71 15.10 -14.39
CA PHE A 394 2.74 14.55 -15.74
C PHE A 394 2.11 13.15 -15.80
N ALA A 395 2.50 12.26 -14.90
CA ALA A 395 1.91 10.93 -14.81
C ALA A 395 0.41 10.97 -14.46
N SER A 396 -0.01 11.93 -13.63
CA SER A 396 -1.43 12.16 -13.33
C SER A 396 -2.22 12.56 -14.58
N GLU A 397 -1.62 13.36 -15.48
CA GLU A 397 -2.27 13.73 -16.75
C GLU A 397 -2.37 12.53 -17.70
N ILE A 398 -1.33 11.69 -17.79
CA ILE A 398 -1.37 10.45 -18.61
C ILE A 398 -2.54 9.55 -18.16
N ILE A 399 -2.71 9.34 -16.85
CA ILE A 399 -3.83 8.55 -16.32
C ILE A 399 -5.17 9.23 -16.64
N ARG A 400 -5.25 10.56 -16.47
CA ARG A 400 -6.45 11.34 -16.79
C ARG A 400 -6.85 11.19 -18.26
N ASP A 401 -5.91 11.21 -19.18
CA ASP A 401 -6.16 11.01 -20.61
C ASP A 401 -6.83 9.65 -20.87
N GLY A 402 -6.37 8.58 -20.21
CA GLY A 402 -7.00 7.25 -20.29
C GLY A 402 -8.46 7.26 -19.78
N VAL A 403 -8.76 8.01 -18.72
CA VAL A 403 -10.14 8.19 -18.24
C VAL A 403 -10.99 8.91 -19.29
N LEU A 404 -10.47 9.96 -19.93
CA LEU A 404 -11.17 10.72 -20.96
C LEU A 404 -11.41 9.88 -22.22
N GLU A 405 -10.47 9.00 -22.60
CA GLU A 405 -10.64 8.08 -23.73
C GLU A 405 -11.78 7.10 -23.49
N LEU A 406 -11.88 6.50 -22.29
CA LEU A 406 -13.00 5.62 -21.90
C LEU A 406 -14.34 6.35 -22.04
N LYS A 407 -14.44 7.57 -21.51
CA LYS A 407 -15.65 8.39 -21.59
C LYS A 407 -16.00 8.75 -23.04
N ALA A 408 -15.02 9.11 -23.85
CA ALA A 408 -15.22 9.41 -25.28
C ALA A 408 -15.72 8.17 -26.06
N ALA A 409 -15.31 6.97 -25.65
CA ALA A 409 -15.80 5.71 -26.21
C ALA A 409 -17.19 5.30 -25.68
N GLY A 410 -17.80 6.10 -24.79
CA GLY A 410 -19.12 5.82 -24.21
C GLY A 410 -19.12 4.83 -23.06
N LYS A 411 -17.95 4.47 -22.49
CA LYS A 411 -17.84 3.68 -21.28
C LYS A 411 -17.80 4.62 -20.08
N PRO A 412 -18.84 4.65 -19.21
CA PRO A 412 -18.84 5.52 -18.03
C PRO A 412 -17.74 5.13 -17.06
N VAL A 413 -17.10 6.14 -16.47
CA VAL A 413 -16.06 5.97 -15.45
C VAL A 413 -16.55 6.54 -14.13
N VAL A 414 -16.72 5.67 -13.13
CA VAL A 414 -17.02 6.05 -11.75
C VAL A 414 -15.75 5.95 -10.94
N VAL A 415 -15.48 6.97 -10.12
CA VAL A 415 -14.32 6.97 -9.23
C VAL A 415 -14.74 6.48 -7.86
N SER A 416 -13.94 5.57 -7.30
CA SER A 416 -14.01 5.13 -5.91
C SER A 416 -12.74 5.52 -5.20
N MET A 417 -12.84 6.45 -4.26
CA MET A 417 -11.71 6.84 -3.42
C MET A 417 -11.54 5.89 -2.26
N GLY A 418 -10.32 5.38 -2.06
CA GLY A 418 -9.91 4.57 -0.92
C GLY A 418 -9.70 5.40 0.34
N SER A 419 -8.62 5.14 1.04
CA SER A 419 -8.25 5.94 2.21
C SER A 419 -7.75 7.32 1.79
N LEU A 420 -7.18 7.42 0.61
CA LEU A 420 -6.48 8.61 0.14
C LEU A 420 -6.68 8.81 -1.36
N ALA A 421 -7.18 9.96 -1.75
CA ALA A 421 -7.26 10.40 -3.14
C ALA A 421 -7.01 11.91 -3.21
N ALA A 422 -5.75 12.28 -2.98
CA ALA A 422 -5.37 13.68 -2.78
C ALA A 422 -4.37 14.14 -3.85
N SER A 423 -4.40 15.42 -4.15
CA SER A 423 -3.48 16.09 -5.07
C SER A 423 -3.50 15.44 -6.47
N GLY A 424 -2.43 14.80 -6.95
CA GLY A 424 -2.45 14.01 -8.20
C GLY A 424 -3.53 12.93 -8.20
N GLY A 425 -3.81 12.31 -7.04
CA GLY A 425 -4.93 11.39 -6.87
C GLY A 425 -6.29 12.05 -7.09
N TYR A 426 -6.44 13.34 -6.73
CA TYR A 426 -7.64 14.09 -7.04
C TYR A 426 -7.66 14.59 -8.51
N TRP A 427 -6.48 14.85 -9.08
CA TRP A 427 -6.33 15.17 -10.50
C TRP A 427 -6.95 14.07 -11.38
N ILE A 428 -6.56 12.83 -11.16
CA ILE A 428 -7.08 11.67 -11.90
C ILE A 428 -8.53 11.33 -11.55
N ALA A 429 -9.01 11.71 -10.36
CA ALA A 429 -10.39 11.52 -9.94
C ALA A 429 -11.37 12.49 -10.60
N SER A 430 -10.92 13.73 -10.82
CA SER A 430 -11.80 14.85 -11.18
C SER A 430 -12.61 14.67 -12.47
N PRO A 431 -12.16 13.96 -13.53
CA PRO A 431 -12.92 13.74 -14.75
C PRO A 431 -13.98 12.63 -14.63
N GLY A 432 -14.05 11.91 -13.51
CA GLY A 432 -15.04 10.86 -13.29
C GLY A 432 -16.48 11.33 -13.49
N ASP A 433 -17.34 10.43 -14.00
CA ASP A 433 -18.77 10.74 -14.18
C ASP A 433 -19.51 10.84 -12.85
N GLU A 434 -18.97 10.18 -11.83
CA GLU A 434 -19.44 10.20 -10.45
C GLU A 434 -18.27 9.82 -9.53
N ILE A 435 -18.15 10.52 -8.41
CA ILE A 435 -17.07 10.30 -7.44
C ILE A 435 -17.67 9.87 -6.11
N TRP A 436 -17.22 8.72 -5.63
CA TRP A 436 -17.58 8.13 -4.34
C TRP A 436 -16.39 8.16 -3.39
N ALA A 437 -16.63 8.47 -2.13
CA ALA A 437 -15.62 8.46 -1.08
C ALA A 437 -16.21 7.93 0.23
N SER A 438 -15.38 7.25 1.03
CA SER A 438 -15.74 6.97 2.42
C SER A 438 -15.80 8.29 3.21
N PRO A 439 -16.63 8.41 4.26
CA PRO A 439 -16.65 9.60 5.11
C PRO A 439 -15.27 10.04 5.61
N THR A 440 -14.38 9.09 5.82
CA THR A 440 -13.01 9.31 6.35
C THR A 440 -11.92 9.34 5.25
N THR A 441 -12.28 9.21 3.99
CA THR A 441 -11.32 9.37 2.88
C THR A 441 -10.65 10.73 2.91
N VAL A 442 -9.33 10.76 2.84
CA VAL A 442 -8.56 12.02 2.75
C VAL A 442 -8.42 12.40 1.28
N THR A 443 -8.87 13.63 0.92
CA THR A 443 -8.93 14.09 -0.47
C THR A 443 -8.63 15.58 -0.61
N GLY A 444 -8.79 16.14 -1.82
CA GLY A 444 -8.48 17.55 -2.11
C GLY A 444 -6.97 17.74 -2.32
N SER A 445 -6.34 18.56 -1.49
CA SER A 445 -4.92 18.95 -1.64
C SER A 445 -4.61 19.52 -3.04
N ILE A 446 -5.59 20.27 -3.63
CA ILE A 446 -5.47 20.89 -4.96
C ILE A 446 -4.41 21.99 -4.88
N GLY A 447 -3.19 21.67 -5.28
CA GLY A 447 -2.02 22.54 -5.20
C GLY A 447 -0.79 21.86 -5.77
N ILE A 448 0.15 22.67 -6.24
CA ILE A 448 1.35 22.22 -6.98
C ILE A 448 2.61 22.74 -6.28
N PHE A 449 3.68 21.98 -6.37
CA PHE A 449 5.02 22.43 -6.00
C PHE A 449 6.10 21.79 -6.87
N ALA A 450 7.27 22.43 -6.87
CA ALA A 450 8.52 21.84 -7.32
C ALA A 450 9.54 21.92 -6.18
N PHE A 451 10.37 20.90 -6.08
CA PHE A 451 11.38 20.81 -5.02
C PHE A 451 12.63 20.13 -5.57
N PHE A 452 13.76 20.72 -5.31
CA PHE A 452 15.07 20.09 -5.46
C PHE A 452 16.12 20.75 -4.56
N PRO A 453 17.08 19.99 -4.02
CA PRO A 453 18.18 20.54 -3.24
C PRO A 453 19.37 20.90 -4.15
N THR A 454 20.16 21.90 -3.73
CA THR A 454 21.50 22.16 -4.29
C THR A 454 22.56 22.06 -3.20
N PHE A 455 23.78 21.74 -3.61
CA PHE A 455 24.90 21.42 -2.70
C PHE A 455 26.08 22.39 -2.88
N GLU A 456 25.87 23.53 -3.50
CA GLU A 456 26.92 24.52 -3.82
C GLU A 456 27.71 24.95 -2.58
N ARG A 457 27.03 25.18 -1.47
CA ARG A 457 27.66 25.61 -0.20
C ARG A 457 28.49 24.46 0.42
N ALA A 458 27.99 23.22 0.31
CA ALA A 458 28.73 22.05 0.77
C ALA A 458 29.95 21.80 -0.13
N ALA A 459 29.78 21.91 -1.44
CA ALA A 459 30.88 21.79 -2.42
C ALA A 459 31.97 22.82 -2.17
N GLU A 460 31.61 24.09 -2.03
CA GLU A 460 32.57 25.18 -1.71
C GLU A 460 33.29 24.92 -0.39
N HIS A 461 32.59 24.48 0.65
CA HIS A 461 33.19 24.15 1.95
C HIS A 461 34.28 23.06 1.83
N TRP A 462 34.08 22.08 0.94
CA TRP A 462 35.03 21.00 0.69
C TRP A 462 36.07 21.34 -0.42
N GLY A 463 36.07 22.58 -0.93
CA GLY A 463 36.99 23.04 -1.96
C GLY A 463 36.68 22.51 -3.38
N ILE A 464 35.43 22.08 -3.59
CA ILE A 464 34.93 21.69 -4.91
C ILE A 464 34.27 22.92 -5.52
N ASN A 465 34.82 23.41 -6.62
CA ASN A 465 34.35 24.58 -7.34
C ASN A 465 33.78 24.13 -8.70
N VAL A 466 32.66 24.70 -9.11
CA VAL A 466 32.07 24.51 -10.43
C VAL A 466 32.26 25.78 -11.22
N ASP A 467 32.91 25.66 -12.37
CA ASP A 467 33.11 26.75 -13.32
C ASP A 467 32.85 26.25 -14.75
N GLY A 468 32.35 27.10 -15.62
CA GLY A 468 32.04 26.71 -16.99
C GLY A 468 31.54 27.85 -17.83
N VAL A 469 31.33 27.56 -19.11
CA VAL A 469 30.75 28.48 -20.07
C VAL A 469 29.55 27.86 -20.76
N GLY A 470 28.52 28.66 -20.98
CA GLY A 470 27.31 28.23 -21.64
C GLY A 470 27.05 29.06 -22.91
N THR A 471 26.24 28.50 -23.82
CA THR A 471 25.86 29.18 -25.07
C THR A 471 24.59 29.96 -24.96
N THR A 472 23.81 29.73 -23.88
CA THR A 472 22.54 30.40 -23.63
C THR A 472 22.41 30.80 -22.16
N ALA A 473 21.47 31.67 -21.83
CA ALA A 473 21.16 32.06 -20.46
C ALA A 473 20.70 30.88 -19.58
N LEU A 474 20.24 29.78 -20.18
CA LEU A 474 19.81 28.57 -19.47
C LEU A 474 20.90 27.54 -19.26
N SER A 475 22.10 27.76 -19.83
CA SER A 475 23.18 26.78 -19.74
C SER A 475 23.66 26.54 -18.30
N SER A 476 23.38 27.44 -17.37
CA SER A 476 23.67 27.29 -15.93
C SER A 476 22.95 26.08 -15.31
N ILE A 477 21.87 25.59 -15.93
CA ILE A 477 21.15 24.39 -15.46
C ILE A 477 22.06 23.14 -15.43
N TYR A 478 23.10 23.07 -16.27
CA TYR A 478 24.08 21.98 -16.25
C TYR A 478 24.95 21.98 -14.99
N ALA A 479 25.03 23.11 -14.29
CA ALA A 479 25.70 23.21 -12.99
C ALA A 479 24.74 22.97 -11.82
N ALA A 480 23.44 22.86 -12.09
CA ALA A 480 22.42 22.66 -11.06
C ALA A 480 22.72 21.43 -10.19
N GLY A 481 22.53 21.59 -8.90
CA GLY A 481 22.86 20.57 -7.90
C GLY A 481 24.22 20.80 -7.23
N VAL A 482 25.27 21.11 -7.94
CA VAL A 482 26.61 21.40 -7.38
C VAL A 482 26.95 22.89 -7.45
N GLY A 483 26.44 23.61 -8.45
CA GLY A 483 26.47 25.07 -8.55
C GLY A 483 25.24 25.73 -7.98
N PRO A 484 25.24 27.05 -7.81
CA PRO A 484 24.07 27.81 -7.35
C PRO A 484 22.95 27.76 -8.40
N LEU A 485 21.71 27.84 -7.92
CA LEU A 485 20.56 28.04 -8.80
C LEU A 485 20.48 29.51 -9.19
N GLU A 486 20.65 29.79 -10.47
CA GLU A 486 20.53 31.15 -11.01
C GLU A 486 19.07 31.67 -10.98
N GLU A 487 18.91 32.97 -10.75
CA GLU A 487 17.61 33.63 -10.60
C GLU A 487 16.68 33.40 -11.79
N ASN A 488 17.22 33.46 -13.02
CA ASN A 488 16.44 33.21 -14.25
C ASN A 488 15.92 31.77 -14.35
N VAL A 489 16.66 30.78 -13.83
CA VAL A 489 16.24 29.38 -13.77
C VAL A 489 15.19 29.19 -12.67
N ALA A 490 15.38 29.81 -11.50
CA ALA A 490 14.41 29.82 -10.42
C ALA A 490 13.05 30.41 -10.87
N ASP A 491 13.09 31.50 -11.63
CA ASP A 491 11.90 32.15 -12.19
C ASP A 491 11.14 31.22 -13.16
N ILE A 492 11.84 30.42 -13.95
CA ILE A 492 11.20 29.41 -14.83
C ILE A 492 10.46 28.36 -14.02
N PHE A 493 11.07 27.83 -12.96
CA PHE A 493 10.38 26.86 -12.09
C PHE A 493 9.15 27.47 -11.43
N GLN A 494 9.24 28.72 -10.94
CA GLN A 494 8.08 29.39 -10.34
C GLN A 494 6.94 29.59 -11.36
N GLN A 495 7.25 30.06 -12.58
CA GLN A 495 6.27 30.21 -13.64
C GLN A 495 5.65 28.86 -14.05
N SER A 496 6.43 27.78 -14.10
CA SER A 496 5.94 26.45 -14.42
C SER A 496 5.00 25.92 -13.35
N VAL A 497 5.32 26.12 -12.05
CA VAL A 497 4.46 25.73 -10.93
C VAL A 497 3.16 26.54 -10.93
N GLU A 498 3.20 27.84 -11.23
CA GLU A 498 2.01 28.68 -11.37
C GLU A 498 1.14 28.24 -12.54
N SER A 499 1.74 27.82 -13.66
CA SER A 499 1.02 27.26 -14.79
C SER A 499 0.36 25.94 -14.41
N GLY A 500 1.13 25.00 -13.81
CA GLY A 500 0.59 23.72 -13.35
C GLY A 500 -0.56 23.88 -12.34
N TYR A 501 -0.52 24.91 -11.50
CA TYR A 501 -1.65 25.17 -10.59
C TYR A 501 -2.90 25.65 -11.36
N ARG A 502 -2.74 26.54 -12.35
CA ARG A 502 -3.86 26.95 -13.21
C ARG A 502 -4.44 25.77 -13.99
N ASP A 503 -3.59 24.87 -14.48
CA ASP A 503 -4.02 23.65 -15.16
C ASP A 503 -4.81 22.75 -14.22
N PHE A 504 -4.35 22.56 -12.98
CA PHE A 504 -5.07 21.78 -11.98
C PHE A 504 -6.44 22.38 -11.65
N LEU A 505 -6.52 23.69 -11.45
CA LEU A 505 -7.81 24.37 -11.27
C LEU A 505 -8.74 24.15 -12.48
N GLY A 506 -8.19 24.22 -13.69
CA GLY A 506 -8.92 23.97 -14.95
C GLY A 506 -9.47 22.55 -15.04
N VAL A 507 -8.63 21.55 -14.76
CA VAL A 507 -9.00 20.12 -14.76
C VAL A 507 -10.14 19.85 -13.78
N VAL A 508 -10.06 20.40 -12.57
CA VAL A 508 -11.10 20.23 -11.56
C VAL A 508 -12.38 21.00 -11.94
N ALA A 509 -12.24 22.24 -12.40
CA ALA A 509 -13.38 23.05 -12.80
C ALA A 509 -14.17 22.39 -13.95
N GLU A 510 -13.49 21.85 -14.96
CA GLU A 510 -14.09 21.12 -16.07
C GLU A 510 -14.75 19.82 -15.60
N GLY A 511 -14.02 18.97 -14.90
CA GLY A 511 -14.48 17.65 -14.46
C GLY A 511 -15.65 17.72 -13.49
N ARG A 512 -15.62 18.67 -12.56
CA ARG A 512 -16.68 18.88 -11.55
C ARG A 512 -17.76 19.89 -11.96
N LYS A 513 -17.62 20.52 -13.12
CA LYS A 513 -18.52 21.58 -13.63
C LYS A 513 -18.65 22.74 -12.61
N LEU A 514 -17.51 23.15 -12.05
CA LEU A 514 -17.41 24.22 -11.06
C LEU A 514 -16.71 25.45 -11.68
N ASP A 515 -16.93 26.60 -11.07
CA ASP A 515 -16.16 27.80 -11.40
C ASP A 515 -14.73 27.69 -10.89
N ALA A 516 -13.73 28.08 -11.70
CA ALA A 516 -12.31 27.96 -11.31
C ALA A 516 -11.97 28.80 -10.07
N ALA A 517 -12.61 29.97 -9.89
CA ALA A 517 -12.40 30.78 -8.68
C ALA A 517 -13.00 30.11 -7.44
N TYR A 518 -14.10 29.36 -7.59
CA TYR A 518 -14.61 28.54 -6.50
C TYR A 518 -13.65 27.39 -6.18
N VAL A 519 -13.14 26.69 -7.19
CA VAL A 519 -12.15 25.62 -7.01
C VAL A 519 -10.91 26.15 -6.29
N ASP A 520 -10.41 27.33 -6.66
CA ASP A 520 -9.30 27.99 -5.98
C ASP A 520 -9.62 28.27 -4.49
N SER A 521 -10.83 28.73 -4.19
CA SER A 521 -11.25 29.06 -2.81
C SER A 521 -11.31 27.84 -1.88
N VAL A 522 -11.54 26.63 -2.41
CA VAL A 522 -11.57 25.37 -1.67
C VAL A 522 -10.31 24.51 -1.88
N GLY A 523 -9.44 24.96 -2.81
CA GLY A 523 -8.17 24.35 -3.17
C GLY A 523 -7.02 24.83 -2.28
N GLN A 524 -6.08 25.58 -2.86
CA GLN A 524 -4.92 26.16 -2.19
C GLN A 524 -4.08 25.10 -1.42
N GLY A 525 -4.11 23.85 -1.87
CA GLY A 525 -3.44 22.73 -1.20
C GLY A 525 -4.15 22.19 0.04
N ARG A 526 -5.35 22.67 0.37
CA ARG A 526 -6.10 22.25 1.56
C ARG A 526 -6.60 20.82 1.41
N VAL A 527 -6.46 20.06 2.50
CA VAL A 527 -6.92 18.67 2.63
C VAL A 527 -8.33 18.67 3.23
N TRP A 528 -9.18 17.78 2.74
CA TRP A 528 -10.54 17.55 3.18
C TRP A 528 -10.78 16.07 3.45
N ILE A 529 -11.74 15.72 4.31
CA ILE A 529 -12.25 14.36 4.35
C ILE A 529 -13.47 14.22 3.43
N GLY A 530 -13.80 12.96 3.06
CA GLY A 530 -14.90 12.66 2.14
C GLY A 530 -16.22 13.31 2.56
N GLU A 531 -16.57 13.27 3.85
CA GLU A 531 -17.78 13.91 4.38
C GLU A 531 -17.80 15.43 4.10
N GLN A 532 -16.68 16.13 4.28
CA GLN A 532 -16.56 17.56 4.00
C GLN A 532 -16.57 17.82 2.49
N ALA A 533 -15.90 16.95 1.71
CA ALA A 533 -15.74 17.10 0.25
C ALA A 533 -17.06 17.02 -0.50
N VAL A 534 -18.05 16.27 0.01
CA VAL A 534 -19.43 16.26 -0.55
C VAL A 534 -20.05 17.66 -0.46
N GLY A 535 -19.95 18.32 0.70
CA GLY A 535 -20.45 19.67 0.90
C GLY A 535 -19.79 20.72 -0.03
N LEU A 536 -18.54 20.46 -0.43
CA LEU A 536 -17.76 21.29 -1.35
C LEU A 536 -17.92 20.89 -2.82
N LYS A 537 -18.77 19.90 -3.15
CA LYS A 537 -18.98 19.37 -4.50
C LYS A 537 -17.70 18.77 -5.15
N LEU A 538 -16.70 18.46 -4.34
CA LEU A 538 -15.50 17.75 -4.79
C LEU A 538 -15.75 16.25 -4.89
N VAL A 539 -16.71 15.73 -4.13
CA VAL A 539 -17.20 14.36 -4.15
C VAL A 539 -18.72 14.39 -4.35
N ASP A 540 -19.28 13.40 -5.03
CA ASP A 540 -20.71 13.34 -5.30
C ASP A 540 -21.46 12.59 -4.20
N ASN A 541 -20.92 11.45 -3.74
CA ASN A 541 -21.59 10.57 -2.82
C ASN A 541 -20.62 9.99 -1.76
N LEU A 542 -21.18 9.66 -0.60
CA LEU A 542 -20.48 8.86 0.38
C LEU A 542 -20.80 7.38 0.17
N GLY A 543 -19.78 6.54 0.21
CA GLY A 543 -19.86 5.09 0.06
C GLY A 543 -18.50 4.50 -0.27
N ASP A 544 -18.48 3.20 -0.40
CA ASP A 544 -17.28 2.42 -0.66
C ASP A 544 -17.22 1.94 -2.12
N ILE A 545 -16.34 1.02 -2.42
CA ILE A 545 -16.15 0.48 -3.78
C ILE A 545 -17.42 -0.21 -4.32
N ASP A 546 -18.21 -0.83 -3.45
CA ASP A 546 -19.40 -1.59 -3.88
C ASP A 546 -20.50 -0.66 -4.38
N GLU A 547 -20.71 0.48 -3.72
CA GLU A 547 -21.63 1.52 -4.19
C GLU A 547 -21.14 2.16 -5.51
N ALA A 548 -19.84 2.33 -5.64
CA ALA A 548 -19.24 2.85 -6.88
C ALA A 548 -19.42 1.87 -8.04
N VAL A 549 -19.21 0.56 -7.83
CA VAL A 549 -19.45 -0.49 -8.82
C VAL A 549 -20.93 -0.52 -9.22
N ALA A 550 -21.84 -0.47 -8.24
CA ALA A 550 -23.28 -0.40 -8.53
C ALA A 550 -23.64 0.88 -9.28
N ALA A 551 -23.00 2.02 -8.99
CA ALA A 551 -23.20 3.26 -9.73
C ALA A 551 -22.70 3.15 -11.19
N ALA A 552 -21.54 2.53 -11.41
CA ALA A 552 -21.00 2.27 -12.74
C ALA A 552 -21.94 1.39 -13.57
N ALA A 553 -22.44 0.30 -12.98
CA ALA A 553 -23.43 -0.60 -13.60
C ALA A 553 -24.72 0.16 -13.99
N ARG A 554 -25.27 0.97 -13.07
CA ARG A 554 -26.46 1.80 -13.36
C ARG A 554 -26.22 2.77 -14.53
N ARG A 555 -25.03 3.40 -14.60
CA ARG A 555 -24.68 4.33 -15.68
C ARG A 555 -24.55 3.64 -17.03
N ALA A 556 -24.12 2.39 -17.03
CA ALA A 556 -24.07 1.53 -18.21
C ALA A 556 -25.40 0.81 -18.52
N ASN A 557 -26.46 1.06 -17.73
CA ASN A 557 -27.78 0.40 -17.83
C ASN A 557 -27.69 -1.13 -17.71
N LEU A 558 -26.85 -1.65 -16.82
CA LEU A 558 -26.71 -3.07 -16.56
C LEU A 558 -27.61 -3.47 -15.38
N GLU A 559 -28.46 -4.47 -15.60
CA GLU A 559 -29.28 -5.12 -14.54
C GLU A 559 -28.50 -6.26 -13.89
N GLU A 560 -27.73 -6.99 -14.70
CA GLU A 560 -26.82 -8.06 -14.24
C GLU A 560 -25.41 -7.72 -14.77
N TYR A 561 -24.41 -7.90 -13.93
CA TYR A 561 -23.00 -7.63 -14.29
C TYR A 561 -22.06 -8.47 -13.44
N ASP A 562 -20.90 -8.76 -14.00
CA ASP A 562 -19.76 -9.31 -13.28
C ASP A 562 -18.77 -8.19 -12.95
N ARG A 563 -18.06 -8.36 -11.85
CA ARG A 563 -16.97 -7.49 -11.42
C ARG A 563 -15.64 -8.10 -11.85
N VAL A 564 -14.82 -7.36 -12.56
CA VAL A 564 -13.51 -7.81 -13.03
C VAL A 564 -12.44 -6.81 -12.65
N GLU A 565 -11.36 -7.29 -12.05
CA GLU A 565 -10.19 -6.47 -11.78
C GLU A 565 -9.23 -6.54 -12.97
N ILE A 566 -8.82 -5.38 -13.47
CA ILE A 566 -7.81 -5.25 -14.52
C ILE A 566 -6.53 -4.79 -13.87
N ARG A 567 -5.60 -5.72 -13.74
CA ARG A 567 -4.26 -5.49 -13.20
C ARG A 567 -3.23 -6.35 -13.92
N GLU A 568 -1.98 -5.92 -13.89
CA GLU A 568 -0.88 -6.72 -14.40
C GLU A 568 -0.76 -8.02 -13.60
N THR A 569 -0.70 -9.15 -14.28
CA THR A 569 -0.59 -10.46 -13.66
C THR A 569 0.76 -11.09 -14.01
N VAL A 570 1.43 -11.66 -13.02
CA VAL A 570 2.65 -12.44 -13.25
C VAL A 570 2.31 -13.64 -14.12
N SER A 571 3.05 -13.83 -15.21
CA SER A 571 2.77 -14.93 -16.14
C SER A 571 3.01 -16.29 -15.47
N PRO A 572 2.25 -17.35 -15.84
CA PRO A 572 2.47 -18.70 -15.32
C PRO A 572 3.90 -19.21 -15.55
N PHE A 573 4.56 -18.74 -16.60
CA PHE A 573 5.95 -19.09 -16.90
C PHE A 573 6.92 -18.43 -15.91
N GLU A 574 6.74 -17.17 -15.60
CA GLU A 574 7.54 -16.45 -14.59
C GLU A 574 7.36 -17.06 -13.21
N MET A 575 6.12 -17.40 -12.84
CA MET A 575 5.82 -18.11 -11.58
C MET A 575 6.57 -19.44 -11.50
N TRP A 576 6.58 -20.22 -12.58
CA TRP A 576 7.24 -21.51 -12.61
C TRP A 576 8.77 -21.36 -12.55
N PHE A 577 9.34 -20.45 -13.36
CA PHE A 577 10.78 -20.23 -13.45
C PHE A 577 11.34 -19.67 -12.12
N GLY A 578 10.67 -18.71 -11.51
CA GLY A 578 11.05 -18.13 -10.21
C GLY A 578 11.07 -19.20 -9.10
N THR A 579 10.00 -19.99 -8.98
CA THR A 579 9.90 -21.08 -8.00
C THR A 579 10.98 -22.15 -8.20
N ALA A 580 11.27 -22.52 -9.46
CA ALA A 580 12.29 -23.51 -9.79
C ALA A 580 13.70 -22.98 -9.47
N ALA A 581 13.99 -21.74 -9.79
CA ALA A 581 15.28 -21.09 -9.51
C ALA A 581 15.54 -20.98 -8.00
N ALA A 582 14.54 -20.55 -7.21
CA ALA A 582 14.65 -20.44 -5.76
C ALA A 582 14.90 -21.80 -5.08
N ARG A 583 14.19 -22.84 -5.52
CA ARG A 583 14.42 -24.22 -5.00
C ARG A 583 15.81 -24.74 -5.36
N ALA A 584 16.31 -24.43 -6.55
CA ALA A 584 17.66 -24.83 -6.96
C ALA A 584 18.73 -24.11 -6.11
N MET A 585 18.56 -22.84 -5.77
CA MET A 585 19.46 -22.10 -4.87
C MET A 585 19.43 -22.64 -3.45
N ALA A 586 18.25 -22.94 -2.91
CA ALA A 586 18.10 -23.55 -1.59
C ALA A 586 18.77 -24.92 -1.53
N LEU A 587 18.63 -25.77 -2.56
CA LEU A 587 19.29 -27.07 -2.67
C LEU A 587 20.81 -26.95 -2.85
N ALA A 588 21.28 -25.88 -3.48
CA ALA A 588 22.71 -25.62 -3.66
C ALA A 588 23.38 -25.10 -2.39
N GLY A 589 22.62 -24.89 -1.31
CA GLY A 589 23.16 -24.40 -0.03
C GLY A 589 23.76 -22.99 -0.13
N VAL A 590 23.21 -22.15 -1.03
CA VAL A 590 23.60 -20.75 -1.13
C VAL A 590 23.03 -20.05 0.12
N GLU A 591 23.87 -19.93 1.14
CA GLU A 591 23.52 -19.11 2.31
C GLU A 591 23.42 -17.65 1.86
N ARG A 592 22.28 -17.02 2.10
CA ARG A 592 22.19 -15.56 2.07
C ARG A 592 23.10 -15.09 3.20
N ASP A 593 23.99 -14.15 2.93
CA ASP A 593 24.88 -13.56 3.93
C ASP A 593 24.04 -12.71 4.89
N ASP A 594 23.21 -13.40 5.67
CA ASP A 594 22.43 -12.79 6.74
C ASP A 594 23.42 -12.41 7.84
N ALA A 595 23.83 -11.16 7.80
CA ALA A 595 24.46 -10.53 8.97
C ALA A 595 23.48 -10.64 10.14
N ARG A 596 23.62 -11.77 10.88
CA ARG A 596 22.88 -12.06 12.10
C ARG A 596 22.86 -10.84 13.00
N GLU A 597 21.65 -10.49 13.39
CA GLU A 597 21.27 -9.78 14.62
C GLU A 597 22.34 -8.85 15.23
N THR A 598 22.42 -7.67 14.69
CA THR A 598 22.71 -6.52 15.54
C THR A 598 21.49 -5.60 15.47
N THR A 599 20.58 -5.76 16.44
CA THR A 599 19.54 -4.78 16.77
C THR A 599 20.22 -3.48 17.23
N SER A 600 21.03 -2.88 16.37
CA SER A 600 21.71 -1.66 16.71
C SER A 600 20.83 -0.48 16.29
N VAL A 601 20.81 0.54 17.15
CA VAL A 601 20.27 1.88 16.85
C VAL A 601 20.72 2.36 15.46
N VAL A 602 21.91 1.96 15.01
CA VAL A 602 22.48 2.23 13.69
C VAL A 602 21.60 1.63 12.56
N ARG A 603 21.08 0.38 12.69
CA ARG A 603 20.22 -0.24 11.66
C ARG A 603 18.86 0.46 11.58
N LYS A 604 18.30 0.87 12.73
CA LYS A 604 17.06 1.68 12.76
C LYS A 604 17.27 3.05 12.12
N VAL A 605 18.44 3.67 12.35
CA VAL A 605 18.80 4.94 11.72
C VAL A 605 19.06 4.74 10.22
N ILE A 606 19.77 3.68 9.81
CA ILE A 606 19.99 3.36 8.39
C ILE A 606 18.64 3.06 7.71
N GLY A 607 17.78 2.24 8.28
CA GLY A 607 16.44 1.98 7.73
C GLY A 607 15.55 3.23 7.65
N ALA A 608 15.64 4.14 8.63
CA ALA A 608 14.96 5.42 8.56
C ALA A 608 15.56 6.35 7.47
N VAL A 609 16.87 6.29 7.25
CA VAL A 609 17.55 7.01 6.17
C VAL A 609 17.22 6.39 4.82
N GLU A 610 17.18 5.07 4.69
CA GLU A 610 16.77 4.37 3.48
C GLU A 610 15.29 4.66 3.13
N LYS A 611 14.39 4.62 4.11
CA LYS A 611 12.98 5.00 3.91
C LYS A 611 12.85 6.45 3.43
N LYS A 612 13.66 7.37 3.99
CA LYS A 612 13.70 8.77 3.52
C LYS A 612 14.43 8.93 2.18
N ALA A 613 15.40 8.07 1.86
CA ALA A 613 16.05 8.08 0.55
C ALA A 613 15.10 7.56 -0.54
N ARG A 614 14.26 6.56 -0.26
CA ARG A 614 13.21 6.11 -1.18
C ARG A 614 12.24 7.26 -1.53
N PHE A 615 11.94 8.14 -0.57
CA PHE A 615 11.13 9.33 -0.80
C PHE A 615 11.69 10.21 -1.94
N PHE A 616 13.02 10.33 -2.07
CA PHE A 616 13.63 11.11 -3.16
C PHE A 616 13.52 10.40 -4.52
N ASN A 617 13.48 9.05 -4.54
CA ASN A 617 13.31 8.30 -5.79
C ASN A 617 11.89 8.42 -6.38
N GLU A 618 10.92 8.80 -5.55
CA GLU A 618 9.53 9.04 -5.98
C GLU A 618 9.36 10.42 -6.66
N PHE A 619 10.39 11.26 -6.66
CA PHE A 619 10.41 12.54 -7.36
C PHE A 619 11.03 12.38 -8.76
N ASN A 620 10.26 11.72 -9.66
CA ASN A 620 10.70 11.40 -11.01
C ASN A 620 9.91 12.11 -12.12
N ASP A 621 9.12 13.13 -11.78
CA ASP A 621 8.39 13.93 -12.78
C ASP A 621 9.34 14.59 -13.76
N PRO A 622 9.14 14.48 -15.10
CA PRO A 622 10.03 15.05 -16.10
C PRO A 622 10.19 16.57 -16.02
N GLY A 623 9.16 17.27 -15.55
CA GLY A 623 9.16 18.71 -15.31
C GLY A 623 9.54 19.11 -13.90
N ALA A 624 9.84 18.13 -13.01
CA ALA A 624 10.01 18.30 -11.56
C ALA A 624 8.80 18.99 -10.89
N ILE A 625 7.59 18.78 -11.42
CA ILE A 625 6.33 19.37 -10.95
C ILE A 625 5.48 18.31 -10.27
N TYR A 626 5.10 18.56 -9.02
CA TYR A 626 4.47 17.56 -8.19
C TYR A 626 3.12 18.04 -7.64
N ALA A 627 2.11 17.22 -7.88
CA ALA A 627 0.81 17.26 -7.26
C ALA A 627 0.77 16.16 -6.17
N ARG A 628 1.42 16.38 -5.01
CA ARG A 628 1.54 15.40 -3.92
C ARG A 628 1.12 15.98 -2.57
N CYS A 629 0.42 15.17 -1.78
CA CYS A 629 0.11 15.44 -0.37
C CYS A 629 1.08 14.65 0.52
N VAL A 630 2.11 15.28 1.06
CA VAL A 630 3.11 14.60 1.90
C VAL A 630 2.59 14.42 3.33
N THR A 631 1.71 15.29 3.80
CA THR A 631 1.10 15.21 5.14
C THR A 631 -0.05 14.22 5.23
N CYS A 632 -0.46 13.63 4.09
CA CYS A 632 -1.60 12.70 4.02
C CYS A 632 -1.20 11.23 4.21
N GLY A 633 0.06 10.90 4.32
CA GLY A 633 0.52 9.54 4.53
C GLY A 633 1.95 9.55 5.04
N GLY A 634 2.14 9.23 6.29
CA GLY A 634 3.42 9.06 6.94
C GLY A 634 4.00 7.68 6.73
#